data_0fc5f6ae5771edd42a009101e8300550
#
_entry.id   0fc5f6ae5771edd42a009101e8300550
#
_cell.length_a   1.000
_cell.length_b   1.000
_cell.length_c   1.000
_cell.angle_alpha   90.00
_cell.angle_beta   90.00
_cell.angle_gamma   90.00
#
_symmetry.space_group_name_H-M   'P 1'
#
loop_
_entity.id
_entity.type
_entity.pdbx_description
1 polymer ?
#
loop_
_entity_poly.entity_id
_entity_poly.type
_entity_poly.pdbx_seq_one_letter_code
_entity_poly.pdbx_strand_id
1 'polypeptide(L)'
;MVVFATYLPTVASAQETTDSAPMTAPNQAPLAFCAVEPVTFTSSKLMPEGHIKVQADRTEIIENTVALFSGHVDITSDTAQISASQAQVNGNGKDLIAKGNVTYQDAQIKVESDAVTLRSEEERLEMINTRYQLTGFVGQGAAKDIVLDTDSGISLKNVSFTTCPAGGEDWQIRASEISLEKGTVWGQAKHTRFYIADVPVFYLPYFAFPISNQRQTGLLFPELTSSRRTGVDYTQPFYWNIAPNYDMTISPRLMTLRGVQLNTEFRYLTDTSQGKAYIEYLPSDTDIAGNPDRYFYRLEHQGLIGDNWLLNVDFNGLSDNNYLVDLGSDYYSRADTHLYRSVGLSYYSEKLSINMQIKDFEVLGNTPDSYRAVPEIKMNYRTSFGRFLEFNIDSEVAHFDNTLETAPTATRFHIAPTLAVPFRSAWGELIAETTLFQTIYRQDNVEGTQLKEDVERTLGQARLYGALYFERDKSWFSDDLSMTLEPKVQYLYTSYEDQTAIGFYDSTPLLTDVEGLFRGQEFTGLDRISDNNQITLGATTRLLDKNNREQLVLSVGQIFYLEDNKVIAATKNQDRSALAAEVDWRFNQNWFFHTDVQVTTDTDKVDLSSTGIEYRKDDTRFIQVSHRYVRDLSGETISQVGISASWPITENWQWVGRTYRDIERSRSVETYTGIQYESCCWAVRLVAQRSLNNRYNALGEQSIDDFDSGVSLQFIFKGIGSSGTRRSMLEDGMFGYRQPYSLN
;
A
#
# COMPACT_ATOMS: atom_id res chain seq x y z
N MET A 1 6.13 -0.43 -27.50
CA MET A 1 7.19 -1.06 -26.67
C MET A 1 6.94 -0.64 -25.23
N VAL A 2 6.11 -1.40 -24.55
CA VAL A 2 5.82 -1.11 -23.13
C VAL A 2 7.08 -1.44 -22.36
N VAL A 3 7.80 -0.42 -21.95
CA VAL A 3 8.85 -0.56 -20.96
C VAL A 3 8.12 -0.74 -19.62
N PHE A 4 8.02 -1.96 -19.13
CA PHE A 4 7.86 -2.18 -17.71
C PHE A 4 9.12 -1.64 -17.03
N ALA A 5 9.06 -0.39 -16.61
CA ALA A 5 9.99 0.11 -15.62
C ALA A 5 9.66 -0.61 -14.32
N THR A 6 10.25 -1.80 -14.14
CA THR A 6 10.38 -2.37 -12.81
C THR A 6 11.27 -1.40 -12.05
N TYR A 7 10.67 -0.63 -11.14
CA TYR A 7 11.42 0.06 -10.11
C TYR A 7 12.14 -1.03 -9.30
N LEU A 8 13.40 -1.26 -9.63
CA LEU A 8 14.35 -1.87 -8.72
C LEU A 8 14.56 -0.86 -7.58
N PRO A 9 14.30 -1.21 -6.32
CA PRO A 9 14.83 -0.42 -5.23
C PRO A 9 16.35 -0.55 -5.33
N THR A 10 17.04 0.54 -5.65
CA THR A 10 18.48 0.64 -5.49
C THR A 10 18.79 0.34 -4.03
N VAL A 11 19.45 -0.80 -3.80
CA VAL A 11 20.11 -1.09 -2.52
C VAL A 11 21.23 -0.07 -2.41
N ALA A 12 20.95 1.04 -1.73
CA ALA A 12 21.97 2.00 -1.34
C ALA A 12 22.82 1.32 -0.27
N SER A 13 24.06 0.98 -0.61
CA SER A 13 25.09 0.72 0.38
C SER A 13 25.18 1.98 1.26
N ALA A 14 24.93 1.82 2.55
CA ALA A 14 25.09 2.86 3.54
C ALA A 14 26.59 3.21 3.63
N GLN A 15 27.02 4.22 2.88
CA GLN A 15 28.17 5.02 3.25
C GLN A 15 27.64 6.13 4.16
N GLU A 16 28.13 6.15 5.39
CA GLU A 16 27.94 7.26 6.32
C GLU A 16 28.45 8.54 5.67
N THR A 17 27.53 9.36 5.19
CA THR A 17 27.74 10.79 5.01
C THR A 17 26.76 11.50 5.93
N THR A 18 27.32 12.09 6.97
CA THR A 18 26.68 13.10 7.82
C THR A 18 26.11 14.21 6.94
N ASP A 19 24.85 14.56 7.19
CA ASP A 19 23.98 15.61 6.67
C ASP A 19 22.96 15.15 5.61
N SER A 20 21.94 14.43 6.07
CA SER A 20 20.61 14.53 5.47
C SER A 20 19.60 14.73 6.59
N ALA A 21 18.98 15.90 6.59
CA ALA A 21 17.81 16.17 7.41
C ALA A 21 16.76 15.07 7.14
N PRO A 22 16.06 14.55 8.18
CA PRO A 22 15.02 13.56 7.97
C PRO A 22 13.94 14.18 7.08
N MET A 23 13.57 13.49 5.99
CA MET A 23 12.36 13.82 5.25
C MET A 23 11.19 13.69 6.23
N THR A 24 10.73 14.83 6.71
CA THR A 24 9.49 14.92 7.47
C THR A 24 8.36 14.53 6.53
N ALA A 25 7.65 13.45 6.87
CA ALA A 25 6.34 13.19 6.30
C ALA A 25 5.52 14.51 6.34
N PRO A 26 4.68 14.80 5.33
CA PRO A 26 3.92 16.04 5.31
C PRO A 26 3.14 16.17 6.61
N ASN A 27 3.50 17.18 7.39
CA ASN A 27 2.87 17.53 8.66
C ASN A 27 1.37 17.77 8.39
N GLN A 28 0.54 16.78 8.76
CA GLN A 28 -0.86 17.09 9.04
C GLN A 28 -0.82 18.01 10.27
N ALA A 29 -1.24 19.25 10.10
CA ALA A 29 -1.38 20.17 11.22
C ALA A 29 -2.25 19.47 12.27
N PRO A 30 -1.77 19.25 13.50
CA PRO A 30 -2.60 18.72 14.58
C PRO A 30 -3.81 19.67 14.69
N LEU A 31 -4.99 19.11 15.00
CA LEU A 31 -6.15 19.92 15.35
C LEU A 31 -5.63 20.94 16.37
N ALA A 32 -5.85 22.23 16.12
CA ALA A 32 -5.15 23.31 16.87
C ALA A 32 -5.31 23.23 18.41
N PHE A 33 -6.34 22.51 18.89
CA PHE A 33 -6.58 22.23 20.31
C PHE A 33 -5.94 20.92 20.80
N CYS A 34 -5.30 20.12 19.93
CA CYS A 34 -4.62 18.87 20.28
C CYS A 34 -3.10 19.04 20.40
N ALA A 35 -2.58 20.25 20.21
CA ALA A 35 -1.16 20.51 20.35
C ALA A 35 -0.76 20.37 21.84
N VAL A 36 -0.24 19.22 22.21
CA VAL A 36 0.56 19.08 23.43
C VAL A 36 1.92 19.67 23.08
N GLU A 37 2.28 20.78 23.72
CA GLU A 37 3.61 21.36 23.50
C GLU A 37 4.66 20.31 23.87
N PRO A 38 5.56 19.94 22.95
CA PRO A 38 6.62 19.01 23.29
C PRO A 38 7.50 19.63 24.35
N VAL A 39 7.63 18.94 25.48
CA VAL A 39 8.58 19.36 26.51
C VAL A 39 9.97 19.12 25.95
N THR A 40 10.70 20.20 25.72
CA THR A 40 12.10 20.12 25.26
C THR A 40 13.00 20.37 26.46
N PHE A 41 13.89 19.44 26.76
CA PHE A 41 14.99 19.63 27.70
C PHE A 41 16.25 19.98 26.91
N THR A 42 16.81 21.15 27.19
CA THR A 42 18.10 21.55 26.60
C THR A 42 19.14 21.36 27.70
N SER A 43 19.91 20.28 27.63
CA SER A 43 21.05 20.06 28.53
C SER A 43 22.02 21.25 28.39
N SER A 44 22.44 21.82 29.52
CA SER A 44 23.43 22.90 29.48
C SER A 44 24.80 22.29 29.19
N LYS A 45 25.17 22.19 27.91
CA LYS A 45 26.52 21.74 27.44
C LYS A 45 27.72 22.51 28.02
N LEU A 46 27.49 23.47 28.91
CA LEU A 46 28.49 24.36 29.51
C LEU A 46 28.90 23.95 30.92
N MET A 47 28.28 22.91 31.52
CA MET A 47 28.64 22.46 32.87
C MET A 47 29.50 21.20 32.79
N PRO A 48 30.63 21.15 33.55
CA PRO A 48 31.40 19.93 33.71
C PRO A 48 30.58 18.83 34.36
N GLU A 49 30.80 17.57 33.95
CA GLU A 49 30.16 16.42 34.53
C GLU A 49 30.30 16.37 36.05
N GLY A 50 29.20 16.12 36.77
CA GLY A 50 29.17 16.04 38.23
C GLY A 50 29.11 17.38 38.99
N HIS A 51 28.99 18.52 38.28
CA HIS A 51 28.83 19.82 38.94
C HIS A 51 27.35 20.19 39.06
N ILE A 52 26.96 20.73 40.21
CA ILE A 52 25.61 21.24 40.50
C ILE A 52 25.69 22.74 40.74
N LYS A 53 24.92 23.51 39.98
CA LYS A 53 24.74 24.95 40.18
C LYS A 53 23.45 25.21 40.92
N VAL A 54 23.50 25.95 42.03
CA VAL A 54 22.31 26.38 42.75
C VAL A 54 22.21 27.91 42.71
N GLN A 55 21.03 28.41 42.35
CA GLN A 55 20.66 29.83 42.39
C GLN A 55 19.44 29.96 43.31
N ALA A 56 19.42 30.99 44.18
CA ALA A 56 18.30 31.28 45.08
C ALA A 56 18.32 32.74 45.48
N ASP A 57 17.18 33.28 45.92
CA ASP A 57 17.11 34.67 46.43
C ASP A 57 17.84 34.82 47.76
N ARG A 58 17.83 33.76 48.60
CA ARG A 58 18.49 33.75 49.91
C ARG A 58 19.13 32.40 50.20
N THR A 59 20.36 32.42 50.71
CA THR A 59 21.11 31.24 51.16
C THR A 59 21.53 31.43 52.60
N GLU A 60 21.31 30.41 53.46
CA GLU A 60 21.72 30.34 54.84
C GLU A 60 22.49 29.05 55.12
N ILE A 61 23.65 29.10 55.70
CA ILE A 61 24.48 27.92 55.99
C ILE A 61 24.52 27.77 57.53
N ILE A 62 24.09 26.60 58.04
CA ILE A 62 23.99 26.23 59.41
C ILE A 62 25.09 25.21 59.74
N GLU A 63 25.92 25.54 60.76
CA GLU A 63 27.01 24.68 61.29
C GLU A 63 27.91 24.05 60.21
N ASN A 64 28.08 24.69 59.07
CA ASN A 64 28.83 24.19 57.90
C ASN A 64 28.40 22.82 57.34
N THR A 65 27.23 22.30 57.74
CA THR A 65 26.73 20.99 57.38
C THR A 65 25.40 21.03 56.65
N VAL A 66 24.63 22.12 56.79
CA VAL A 66 23.31 22.28 56.14
C VAL A 66 23.27 23.63 55.42
N ALA A 67 22.95 23.60 54.13
CA ALA A 67 22.65 24.78 53.33
C ALA A 67 21.16 24.87 53.09
N LEU A 68 20.53 26.00 53.46
CA LEU A 68 19.14 26.32 53.21
C LEU A 68 19.05 27.37 52.10
N PHE A 69 18.28 27.08 51.08
CA PHE A 69 18.00 27.98 49.96
C PHE A 69 16.52 28.35 49.98
N SER A 70 16.19 29.60 49.77
CA SER A 70 14.80 30.07 49.77
C SER A 70 14.57 31.17 48.73
N GLY A 71 13.37 31.19 48.16
CA GLY A 71 12.95 32.07 47.06
C GLY A 71 13.56 31.68 45.70
N HIS A 72 12.75 31.40 44.74
CA HIS A 72 13.13 31.07 43.34
C HIS A 72 14.38 30.17 43.22
N VAL A 73 14.35 29.04 43.95
CA VAL A 73 15.49 28.11 43.95
C VAL A 73 15.53 27.38 42.63
N ASP A 74 16.66 27.46 41.93
CA ASP A 74 16.93 26.74 40.69
C ASP A 74 18.25 25.95 40.83
N ILE A 75 18.14 24.64 40.69
CA ILE A 75 19.23 23.67 40.82
C ILE A 75 19.42 23.02 39.48
N THR A 76 20.54 23.24 38.83
CA THR A 76 20.84 22.72 37.47
C THR A 76 22.06 21.83 37.52
N SER A 77 21.95 20.65 36.90
CA SER A 77 23.07 19.77 36.60
C SER A 77 23.23 19.63 35.07
N ASP A 78 24.17 18.83 34.66
CA ASP A 78 24.36 18.46 33.24
C ASP A 78 23.19 17.62 32.68
N THR A 79 22.48 16.88 33.56
CA THR A 79 21.43 15.92 33.16
C THR A 79 20.02 16.30 33.60
N ALA A 80 19.87 17.18 34.62
CA ALA A 80 18.57 17.50 35.20
C ALA A 80 18.49 18.92 35.73
N GLN A 81 17.27 19.45 35.89
CA GLN A 81 16.95 20.73 36.49
C GLN A 81 15.84 20.54 37.53
N ILE A 82 15.99 21.21 38.71
CA ILE A 82 14.98 21.25 39.75
C ILE A 82 14.73 22.72 40.12
N SER A 83 13.48 23.15 40.02
CA SER A 83 13.04 24.47 40.52
C SER A 83 12.11 24.27 41.70
N ALA A 84 12.25 25.10 42.76
CA ALA A 84 11.46 24.98 43.99
C ALA A 84 11.33 26.33 44.72
N SER A 85 10.39 26.42 45.67
CA SER A 85 10.32 27.59 46.56
C SER A 85 11.39 27.55 47.67
N GLN A 86 11.77 26.35 48.09
CA GLN A 86 12.77 26.12 49.15
C GLN A 86 13.57 24.85 48.84
N ALA A 87 14.85 24.82 49.12
CA ALA A 87 15.67 23.63 49.08
C ALA A 87 16.63 23.59 50.31
N GLN A 88 16.89 22.39 50.79
CA GLN A 88 17.82 22.10 51.85
C GLN A 88 18.82 21.06 51.35
N VAL A 89 20.09 21.34 51.53
CA VAL A 89 21.19 20.41 51.20
C VAL A 89 21.90 20.05 52.50
N ASN A 90 21.96 18.75 52.80
CA ASN A 90 22.56 18.20 54.01
C ASN A 90 23.82 17.37 53.66
N GLY A 91 24.68 17.14 54.68
CA GLY A 91 25.75 16.16 54.65
C GLY A 91 26.81 16.43 53.58
N ASN A 92 27.28 17.67 53.45
CA ASN A 92 28.25 18.07 52.41
C ASN A 92 27.80 17.79 50.97
N GLY A 93 26.50 17.98 50.69
CA GLY A 93 25.92 17.80 49.37
C GLY A 93 25.37 16.40 49.09
N LYS A 94 25.26 15.53 50.11
CA LYS A 94 24.80 14.13 49.93
C LYS A 94 23.29 14.00 49.78
N ASP A 95 22.51 14.81 50.52
CA ASP A 95 21.05 14.81 50.48
C ASP A 95 20.52 16.17 50.07
N LEU A 96 19.59 16.20 49.14
CA LEU A 96 18.85 17.39 48.72
C LEU A 96 17.37 17.15 48.97
N ILE A 97 16.73 18.09 49.68
CA ILE A 97 15.27 18.12 49.86
C ILE A 97 14.76 19.45 49.29
N ALA A 98 13.94 19.40 48.27
CA ALA A 98 13.27 20.55 47.69
C ALA A 98 11.76 20.49 47.98
N LYS A 99 11.16 21.65 48.33
CA LYS A 99 9.74 21.77 48.70
C LYS A 99 9.09 23.01 48.11
N GLY A 100 7.79 22.91 47.88
CA GLY A 100 6.92 24.01 47.42
C GLY A 100 7.01 24.25 45.93
N ASN A 101 5.99 23.82 45.19
CA ASN A 101 5.87 23.93 43.76
C ASN A 101 7.14 23.44 43.03
N VAL A 102 7.56 22.20 43.35
CA VAL A 102 8.79 21.65 42.80
C VAL A 102 8.54 21.20 41.36
N THR A 103 9.38 21.66 40.45
CA THR A 103 9.43 21.14 39.09
C THR A 103 10.76 20.44 38.84
N TYR A 104 10.72 19.18 38.51
CA TYR A 104 11.87 18.38 38.06
C TYR A 104 11.78 18.14 36.58
N GLN A 105 12.88 18.26 35.86
CA GLN A 105 12.94 17.95 34.41
C GLN A 105 14.28 17.34 34.03
N ASP A 106 14.23 16.27 33.26
CA ASP A 106 15.37 15.66 32.60
C ASP A 106 15.06 15.36 31.11
N ALA A 107 15.90 14.56 30.45
CA ALA A 107 15.73 14.20 29.06
C ALA A 107 14.51 13.27 28.78
N GLN A 108 13.94 12.64 29.83
CA GLN A 108 12.89 11.62 29.68
C GLN A 108 11.55 12.07 30.26
N ILE A 109 11.56 12.89 31.31
CA ILE A 109 10.35 13.25 32.06
C ILE A 109 10.41 14.70 32.63
N LYS A 110 9.28 15.36 32.65
CA LYS A 110 9.01 16.56 33.43
C LYS A 110 8.01 16.22 34.51
N VAL A 111 8.31 16.56 35.75
CA VAL A 111 7.47 16.27 36.93
C VAL A 111 7.21 17.53 37.72
N GLU A 112 5.96 17.80 38.04
CA GLU A 112 5.53 18.78 39.04
C GLU A 112 5.19 18.03 40.33
N SER A 113 5.71 18.47 41.50
CA SER A 113 5.62 17.73 42.76
C SER A 113 5.52 18.68 43.95
N ASP A 114 4.95 18.19 45.08
CA ASP A 114 4.93 18.94 46.33
C ASP A 114 6.33 18.95 46.98
N ALA A 115 7.05 17.85 46.85
CA ALA A 115 8.40 17.72 47.38
C ALA A 115 9.23 16.70 46.60
N VAL A 116 10.53 16.95 46.51
CA VAL A 116 11.54 16.09 45.91
C VAL A 116 12.65 15.84 46.91
N THR A 117 13.04 14.59 47.12
CA THR A 117 14.16 14.17 47.96
C THR A 117 15.15 13.38 47.13
N LEU A 118 16.37 13.90 47.02
CA LEU A 118 17.49 13.20 46.37
C LEU A 118 18.44 12.70 47.47
N ARG A 119 18.75 11.42 47.45
CA ARG A 119 19.77 10.78 48.29
C ARG A 119 20.91 10.32 47.38
N SER A 120 21.97 11.10 47.35
CA SER A 120 23.07 10.86 46.43
C SER A 120 23.84 9.56 46.70
N GLU A 121 23.95 9.13 47.96
CA GLU A 121 24.61 7.89 48.35
C GLU A 121 23.82 6.61 47.91
N GLU A 122 22.48 6.74 47.87
CA GLU A 122 21.57 5.68 47.44
C GLU A 122 21.24 5.80 45.94
N GLU A 123 21.75 6.84 45.25
CA GLU A 123 21.42 7.20 43.89
C GLU A 123 19.91 7.20 43.62
N ARG A 124 19.14 7.68 44.59
CA ARG A 124 17.70 7.59 44.64
C ARG A 124 17.03 8.95 44.73
N LEU A 125 16.06 9.19 43.83
CA LEU A 125 15.23 10.39 43.80
C LEU A 125 13.78 10.01 44.10
N GLU A 126 13.18 10.60 45.13
CA GLU A 126 11.79 10.38 45.53
C GLU A 126 10.99 11.66 45.33
N MET A 127 9.80 11.55 44.70
CA MET A 127 8.88 12.66 44.49
C MET A 127 7.48 12.25 44.96
N ILE A 128 6.75 13.17 45.58
CA ILE A 128 5.43 12.91 46.16
C ILE A 128 4.36 13.83 45.59
N ASN A 129 3.14 13.31 45.43
CA ASN A 129 1.98 14.00 44.84
C ASN A 129 2.33 14.64 43.49
N THR A 130 2.64 13.81 42.53
CA THR A 130 3.26 14.23 41.28
C THR A 130 2.25 14.30 40.14
N ARG A 131 2.48 15.27 39.24
CA ARG A 131 2.00 15.24 37.84
C ARG A 131 3.19 15.13 36.92
N TYR A 132 3.14 14.25 35.96
CA TYR A 132 4.25 14.01 35.07
C TYR A 132 3.84 14.09 33.58
N GLN A 133 4.81 14.51 32.78
CA GLN A 133 4.72 14.50 31.32
C GLN A 133 6.00 13.88 30.78
N LEU A 134 5.86 12.94 29.84
CA LEU A 134 6.99 12.30 29.19
C LEU A 134 7.56 13.22 28.10
N THR A 135 8.89 13.25 27.96
CA THR A 135 9.58 13.91 26.86
C THR A 135 9.80 12.90 25.75
N GLY A 136 9.64 13.27 24.50
CA GLY A 136 9.90 12.36 23.38
C GLY A 136 8.68 11.60 22.83
N PHE A 137 7.61 11.42 23.61
CA PHE A 137 6.31 11.00 23.09
C PHE A 137 5.15 11.58 23.91
N VAL A 138 3.96 11.63 23.32
CA VAL A 138 2.78 12.18 23.97
C VAL A 138 2.31 11.22 25.05
N GLY A 139 2.57 11.55 26.34
CA GLY A 139 2.13 10.77 27.47
C GLY A 139 2.25 11.56 28.76
N GLN A 140 1.20 11.54 29.59
CA GLN A 140 1.13 12.27 30.82
C GLN A 140 0.26 11.58 31.88
N GLY A 141 0.33 12.01 33.09
CA GLY A 141 -0.47 11.49 34.18
C GLY A 141 -0.13 12.05 35.53
N ALA A 142 -0.66 11.41 36.56
CA ALA A 142 -0.37 11.73 37.95
C ALA A 142 0.03 10.45 38.69
N ALA A 143 0.89 10.60 39.71
CA ALA A 143 1.23 9.50 40.60
C ALA A 143 1.34 10.04 42.04
N LYS A 144 0.97 9.19 43.03
CA LYS A 144 1.14 9.54 44.42
C LYS A 144 2.62 9.64 44.76
N ASP A 145 3.41 8.67 44.35
CA ASP A 145 4.84 8.59 44.60
C ASP A 145 5.55 8.20 43.30
N ILE A 146 6.64 8.89 42.94
CA ILE A 146 7.59 8.50 41.90
C ILE A 146 8.94 8.28 42.56
N VAL A 147 9.55 7.13 42.30
CA VAL A 147 10.90 6.79 42.73
C VAL A 147 11.73 6.51 41.51
N LEU A 148 12.78 7.29 41.30
CA LEU A 148 13.82 7.08 40.32
C LEU A 148 15.04 6.54 41.05
N ASP A 149 15.51 5.38 40.65
CA ASP A 149 16.63 4.70 41.25
C ASP A 149 17.59 4.28 40.12
N THR A 150 18.84 4.70 40.24
CA THR A 150 19.81 4.50 39.17
C THR A 150 20.10 3.02 38.89
N ASP A 151 19.92 2.16 39.88
CA ASP A 151 20.19 0.72 39.76
C ASP A 151 18.94 -0.06 39.34
N SER A 152 17.77 0.27 39.89
CA SER A 152 16.53 -0.48 39.68
C SER A 152 15.60 0.12 38.61
N GLY A 153 15.71 1.41 38.31
CA GLY A 153 14.88 2.11 37.36
C GLY A 153 13.80 3.00 37.95
N ILE A 154 12.61 3.05 37.33
CA ILE A 154 11.53 3.97 37.77
C ILE A 154 10.36 3.16 38.31
N SER A 155 9.84 3.57 39.46
CA SER A 155 8.62 3.05 40.07
C SER A 155 7.63 4.18 40.37
N LEU A 156 6.39 4.03 39.87
CA LEU A 156 5.29 4.98 40.12
C LEU A 156 4.17 4.24 40.86
N LYS A 157 3.69 4.82 41.98
CA LYS A 157 2.61 4.25 42.80
C LYS A 157 1.32 5.06 42.68
N ASN A 158 0.18 4.35 42.65
CA ASN A 158 -1.15 4.93 42.43
C ASN A 158 -1.13 5.90 41.25
N VAL A 159 -0.82 5.37 40.11
CA VAL A 159 -0.49 6.12 38.89
C VAL A 159 -1.65 6.13 37.90
N SER A 160 -1.84 7.27 37.24
CA SER A 160 -2.65 7.38 36.02
C SER A 160 -1.75 7.69 34.84
N PHE A 161 -2.16 7.26 33.66
CA PHE A 161 -1.49 7.51 32.39
C PHE A 161 -2.51 7.74 31.29
N THR A 162 -2.28 8.73 30.43
CA THR A 162 -3.06 9.01 29.23
C THR A 162 -2.19 9.69 28.16
N THR A 163 -2.60 9.56 26.90
CA THR A 163 -2.04 10.37 25.79
C THR A 163 -2.95 11.56 25.43
N CYS A 164 -4.05 11.74 26.16
CA CYS A 164 -4.93 12.88 26.01
C CYS A 164 -4.31 14.16 26.56
N PRO A 165 -4.62 15.35 26.01
CA PRO A 165 -4.19 16.61 26.59
C PRO A 165 -4.78 16.83 28.00
N ALA A 166 -4.08 17.59 28.85
CA ALA A 166 -4.51 17.87 30.20
C ALA A 166 -5.89 18.57 30.22
N GLY A 167 -6.80 18.08 31.07
CA GLY A 167 -8.16 18.60 31.18
C GLY A 167 -9.15 18.12 30.12
N GLY A 168 -8.73 17.19 29.25
CA GLY A 168 -9.56 16.52 28.24
C GLY A 168 -9.26 15.03 28.19
N GLU A 169 -9.13 14.38 29.38
CA GLU A 169 -8.78 12.95 29.47
C GLU A 169 -9.99 12.09 29.12
N ASP A 170 -10.25 11.94 27.81
CA ASP A 170 -11.33 11.06 27.30
C ASP A 170 -11.08 9.60 27.69
N TRP A 171 -9.81 9.19 27.83
CA TRP A 171 -9.43 7.87 28.32
C TRP A 171 -8.20 7.95 29.22
N GLN A 172 -8.11 7.05 30.19
CA GLN A 172 -6.94 6.91 31.05
C GLN A 172 -6.76 5.48 31.57
N ILE A 173 -5.53 5.15 31.83
CA ILE A 173 -5.14 3.94 32.54
C ILE A 173 -4.85 4.33 33.97
N ARG A 174 -5.41 3.65 34.98
CA ARG A 174 -5.06 3.77 36.38
C ARG A 174 -4.50 2.44 36.89
N ALA A 175 -3.33 2.48 37.51
CA ALA A 175 -2.66 1.30 38.07
C ALA A 175 -2.23 1.53 39.50
N SER A 176 -2.15 0.46 40.29
CA SER A 176 -1.61 0.55 41.64
C SER A 176 -0.11 0.82 41.65
N GLU A 177 0.59 0.30 40.64
CA GLU A 177 2.04 0.45 40.45
C GLU A 177 2.36 0.32 38.96
N ILE A 178 3.26 1.18 38.48
CA ILE A 178 3.96 1.02 37.22
C ILE A 178 5.45 0.97 37.52
N SER A 179 6.15 -0.05 37.01
CA SER A 179 7.61 -0.18 37.13
C SER A 179 8.26 -0.25 35.76
N LEU A 180 9.34 0.49 35.59
CA LEU A 180 10.20 0.56 34.41
C LEU A 180 11.61 0.17 34.84
N GLU A 181 11.97 -1.10 34.71
CA GLU A 181 13.28 -1.59 35.13
C GLU A 181 14.38 -1.09 34.20
N LYS A 182 15.54 -0.72 34.78
CA LYS A 182 16.69 -0.26 33.99
C LYS A 182 17.15 -1.31 32.98
N GLY A 183 17.40 -0.90 31.77
CA GLY A 183 17.87 -1.81 30.69
C GLY A 183 16.79 -2.71 30.08
N THR A 184 15.53 -2.62 30.57
CA THR A 184 14.41 -3.27 29.93
C THR A 184 13.71 -2.32 28.95
N VAL A 185 13.08 -2.91 27.95
CA VAL A 185 12.25 -2.17 26.98
C VAL A 185 10.76 -2.26 27.32
N TRP A 186 10.45 -2.82 28.50
CA TRP A 186 9.10 -3.09 28.99
C TRP A 186 8.80 -2.34 30.25
N GLY A 187 7.63 -1.69 30.27
CA GLY A 187 6.97 -1.26 31.49
C GLY A 187 5.99 -2.32 31.97
N GLN A 188 5.88 -2.47 33.29
CA GLN A 188 4.95 -3.39 33.95
C GLN A 188 3.98 -2.60 34.79
N ALA A 189 2.69 -2.88 34.69
CA ALA A 189 1.64 -2.26 35.49
C ALA A 189 0.82 -3.33 36.21
N LYS A 190 0.55 -3.07 37.51
CA LYS A 190 -0.23 -3.95 38.38
C LYS A 190 -1.60 -3.34 38.70
N HIS A 191 -2.63 -4.21 38.73
CA HIS A 191 -4.03 -3.82 39.01
C HIS A 191 -4.51 -2.69 38.10
N THR A 192 -4.27 -2.84 36.82
CA THR A 192 -4.54 -1.85 35.79
C THR A 192 -6.03 -1.81 35.45
N ARG A 193 -6.60 -0.60 35.46
CA ARG A 193 -7.98 -0.33 35.03
C ARG A 193 -7.97 0.67 33.88
N PHE A 194 -8.70 0.36 32.85
CA PHE A 194 -8.93 1.29 31.73
C PHE A 194 -10.23 2.03 31.96
N TYR A 195 -10.18 3.34 31.81
CA TYR A 195 -11.32 4.24 31.94
C TYR A 195 -11.58 4.95 30.61
N ILE A 196 -12.85 5.07 30.25
CA ILE A 196 -13.35 5.93 29.17
C ILE A 196 -14.38 6.86 29.81
N ALA A 197 -14.17 8.18 29.67
CA ALA A 197 -15.01 9.19 30.33
C ALA A 197 -15.26 8.88 31.83
N ASP A 198 -14.20 8.54 32.58
CA ASP A 198 -14.21 8.14 33.97
C ASP A 198 -14.98 6.85 34.32
N VAL A 199 -15.52 6.13 33.36
CA VAL A 199 -16.16 4.82 33.55
C VAL A 199 -15.11 3.72 33.39
N PRO A 200 -14.91 2.82 34.39
CA PRO A 200 -14.01 1.67 34.23
C PRO A 200 -14.61 0.64 33.27
N VAL A 201 -13.96 0.42 32.14
CA VAL A 201 -14.44 -0.50 31.10
C VAL A 201 -13.71 -1.82 31.07
N PHE A 202 -12.48 -1.87 31.60
CA PHE A 202 -11.64 -3.06 31.56
C PHE A 202 -10.66 -3.13 32.74
N TYR A 203 -10.39 -4.35 33.27
CA TYR A 203 -9.45 -4.58 34.36
C TYR A 203 -8.47 -5.70 34.00
N LEU A 204 -7.19 -5.44 34.22
CA LEU A 204 -6.10 -6.40 34.15
C LEU A 204 -5.33 -6.46 35.47
N PRO A 205 -5.16 -7.65 36.09
CA PRO A 205 -4.34 -7.76 37.29
C PRO A 205 -2.85 -7.44 37.01
N TYR A 206 -2.41 -7.72 35.78
CA TYR A 206 -1.06 -7.43 35.28
C TYR A 206 -1.13 -7.01 33.82
N PHE A 207 -0.38 -5.98 33.47
CA PHE A 207 -0.29 -5.45 32.10
C PHE A 207 1.16 -5.04 31.81
N ALA A 208 1.75 -5.54 30.74
CA ALA A 208 3.06 -5.14 30.26
C ALA A 208 2.92 -4.34 28.95
N PHE A 209 3.68 -3.27 28.80
CA PHE A 209 3.64 -2.39 27.64
C PHE A 209 5.05 -1.97 27.22
N PRO A 210 5.30 -1.74 25.92
CA PRO A 210 6.58 -1.26 25.43
C PRO A 210 6.82 0.20 25.80
N ILE A 211 8.05 0.51 26.21
CA ILE A 211 8.50 1.87 26.56
C ILE A 211 9.49 2.43 25.54
N SER A 212 9.71 1.74 24.44
CA SER A 212 10.61 2.14 23.37
C SER A 212 9.92 2.03 22.01
N ASN A 213 10.45 2.74 21.01
CA ASN A 213 9.98 2.64 19.63
C ASN A 213 10.46 1.35 18.92
N GLN A 214 11.14 0.46 19.62
CA GLN A 214 11.57 -0.83 19.10
C GLN A 214 10.38 -1.79 19.02
N ARG A 215 10.42 -2.69 18.03
CA ARG A 215 9.41 -3.75 17.89
C ARG A 215 9.45 -4.69 19.10
N GLN A 216 8.28 -4.94 19.70
CA GLN A 216 8.14 -5.72 20.92
C GLN A 216 7.09 -6.81 20.73
N THR A 217 7.32 -7.96 21.37
CA THR A 217 6.33 -9.05 21.44
C THR A 217 5.15 -8.62 22.31
N GLY A 218 3.91 -8.83 21.87
CA GLY A 218 2.71 -8.50 22.63
C GLY A 218 1.42 -8.61 21.85
N LEU A 219 0.30 -8.39 22.54
CA LEU A 219 -1.01 -8.32 21.90
C LEU A 219 -1.14 -7.01 21.10
N LEU A 220 -1.65 -7.12 19.90
CA LEU A 220 -2.06 -5.98 19.08
C LEU A 220 -3.53 -5.66 19.34
N PHE A 221 -4.02 -4.55 18.78
CA PHE A 221 -5.41 -4.17 18.93
C PHE A 221 -6.35 -5.23 18.33
N PRO A 222 -7.41 -5.58 19.07
CA PRO A 222 -8.39 -6.52 18.55
C PRO A 222 -9.27 -5.86 17.49
N GLU A 223 -9.79 -6.68 16.60
CA GLU A 223 -10.78 -6.29 15.61
C GLU A 223 -12.12 -6.97 15.91
N LEU A 224 -13.20 -6.20 15.81
CA LEU A 224 -14.57 -6.70 15.99
C LEU A 224 -15.39 -6.32 14.77
N THR A 225 -15.88 -7.34 14.07
CA THR A 225 -16.75 -7.19 12.91
C THR A 225 -18.02 -8.03 13.07
N SER A 226 -19.00 -7.80 12.22
CA SER A 226 -20.20 -8.64 12.16
C SER A 226 -20.69 -8.70 10.73
N SER A 227 -20.94 -9.91 10.23
CA SER A 227 -21.48 -10.14 8.90
C SER A 227 -22.52 -11.23 8.91
N ARG A 228 -23.29 -11.34 7.81
CA ARG A 228 -24.24 -12.43 7.63
C ARG A 228 -23.56 -13.80 7.52
N ARG A 229 -22.27 -13.84 7.15
CA ARG A 229 -21.51 -15.08 6.89
C ARG A 229 -20.74 -15.59 8.10
N THR A 230 -20.17 -14.68 8.89
CA THR A 230 -19.33 -15.04 10.04
C THR A 230 -20.05 -14.88 11.38
N GLY A 231 -21.19 -14.15 11.38
CA GLY A 231 -21.83 -13.70 12.61
C GLY A 231 -21.01 -12.61 13.27
N VAL A 232 -20.91 -12.59 14.59
CA VAL A 232 -19.96 -11.77 15.33
C VAL A 232 -18.59 -12.41 15.16
N ASP A 233 -17.61 -11.61 14.79
CA ASP A 233 -16.29 -12.01 14.39
C ASP A 233 -15.26 -11.18 15.17
N TYR A 234 -14.51 -11.83 16.04
CA TYR A 234 -13.53 -11.23 16.92
C TYR A 234 -12.15 -11.79 16.62
N THR A 235 -11.24 -10.95 16.23
CA THR A 235 -9.83 -11.30 15.97
C THR A 235 -8.92 -10.64 16.99
N GLN A 236 -8.04 -11.41 17.63
CA GLN A 236 -7.04 -10.94 18.59
C GLN A 236 -5.64 -11.26 18.11
N PRO A 237 -4.93 -10.33 17.42
CA PRO A 237 -3.58 -10.61 16.98
C PRO A 237 -2.59 -10.56 18.16
N PHE A 238 -1.63 -11.50 18.14
CA PHE A 238 -0.47 -11.55 19.00
C PHE A 238 0.80 -11.46 18.13
N TYR A 239 1.56 -10.41 18.31
CA TYR A 239 2.83 -10.20 17.62
C TYR A 239 3.98 -10.79 18.40
N TRP A 240 4.79 -11.60 17.75
CA TRP A 240 5.99 -12.23 18.31
C TRP A 240 7.24 -11.72 17.59
N ASN A 241 8.02 -10.87 18.26
CA ASN A 241 9.33 -10.41 17.82
C ASN A 241 10.36 -11.49 18.13
N ILE A 242 10.59 -12.42 17.20
CA ILE A 242 11.49 -13.57 17.38
C ILE A 242 12.94 -13.10 17.39
N ALA A 243 13.31 -12.24 16.43
CA ALA A 243 14.63 -11.67 16.27
C ALA A 243 14.53 -10.33 15.52
N PRO A 244 15.58 -9.51 15.43
CA PRO A 244 15.53 -8.25 14.67
C PRO A 244 15.08 -8.40 13.22
N ASN A 245 15.32 -9.56 12.62
CA ASN A 245 15.04 -9.87 11.23
C ASN A 245 14.01 -11.00 11.01
N TYR A 246 13.38 -11.50 12.09
CA TYR A 246 12.30 -12.49 12.04
C TYR A 246 11.18 -12.08 12.98
N ASP A 247 9.97 -12.11 12.50
CA ASP A 247 8.79 -11.92 13.35
C ASP A 247 7.62 -12.81 12.91
N MET A 248 6.65 -12.94 13.81
CA MET A 248 5.44 -13.71 13.57
C MET A 248 4.24 -13.00 14.20
N THR A 249 3.12 -13.01 13.51
CA THR A 249 1.82 -12.59 14.06
C THR A 249 0.89 -13.78 14.07
N ILE A 250 0.32 -14.10 15.23
CA ILE A 250 -0.64 -15.19 15.43
C ILE A 250 -1.97 -14.54 15.81
N SER A 251 -3.01 -14.76 15.00
CA SER A 251 -4.30 -14.09 15.12
C SER A 251 -5.44 -15.11 15.23
N PRO A 252 -5.76 -15.59 16.44
CA PRO A 252 -7.00 -16.35 16.62
C PRO A 252 -8.21 -15.47 16.32
N ARG A 253 -9.12 -16.00 15.50
CA ARG A 253 -10.34 -15.36 15.01
C ARG A 253 -11.53 -16.22 15.41
N LEU A 254 -12.43 -15.66 16.21
CA LEU A 254 -13.62 -16.33 16.72
C LEU A 254 -14.84 -15.83 15.94
N MET A 255 -15.47 -16.73 15.19
CA MET A 255 -16.67 -16.46 14.40
C MET A 255 -17.85 -17.23 14.99
N THR A 256 -18.93 -16.53 15.38
CA THR A 256 -20.06 -17.17 16.07
C THR A 256 -20.83 -18.16 15.20
N LEU A 257 -20.77 -18.02 13.87
CA LEU A 257 -21.45 -18.94 12.94
C LEU A 257 -20.55 -20.07 12.43
N ARG A 258 -19.21 -19.90 12.48
CA ARG A 258 -18.26 -20.82 11.80
C ARG A 258 -17.27 -21.53 12.71
N GLY A 259 -16.98 -20.95 13.88
CA GLY A 259 -16.01 -21.52 14.83
C GLY A 259 -14.76 -20.68 14.99
N VAL A 260 -13.63 -21.32 15.25
CA VAL A 260 -12.34 -20.66 15.55
C VAL A 260 -11.35 -20.91 14.43
N GLN A 261 -10.92 -19.84 13.78
CA GLN A 261 -9.88 -19.83 12.77
C GLN A 261 -8.55 -19.33 13.39
N LEU A 262 -7.43 -19.91 13.00
CA LEU A 262 -6.10 -19.45 13.35
C LEU A 262 -5.40 -18.88 12.13
N ASN A 263 -5.09 -17.59 12.15
CA ASN A 263 -4.32 -16.91 11.13
C ASN A 263 -2.90 -16.71 11.64
N THR A 264 -1.89 -17.06 10.85
CA THR A 264 -0.49 -16.94 11.22
C THR A 264 0.30 -16.34 10.08
N GLU A 265 0.98 -15.24 10.35
CA GLU A 265 1.90 -14.59 9.43
C GLU A 265 3.32 -14.67 9.99
N PHE A 266 4.24 -15.25 9.26
CA PHE A 266 5.67 -15.26 9.55
C PHE A 266 6.41 -14.43 8.52
N ARG A 267 7.31 -13.53 8.96
CA ARG A 267 8.10 -12.67 8.08
C ARG A 267 9.58 -12.79 8.40
N TYR A 268 10.40 -12.68 7.37
CA TYR A 268 11.84 -12.63 7.53
C TYR A 268 12.47 -11.61 6.57
N LEU A 269 13.61 -11.08 7.00
CA LEU A 269 14.46 -10.17 6.25
C LEU A 269 15.92 -10.51 6.51
N THR A 270 16.66 -10.74 5.44
CA THR A 270 18.12 -10.96 5.47
C THR A 270 18.80 -9.91 4.60
N ASP A 271 20.10 -9.90 4.52
CA ASP A 271 20.84 -8.96 3.69
C ASP A 271 20.50 -9.07 2.19
N THR A 272 20.11 -10.25 1.74
CA THR A 272 19.85 -10.52 0.31
C THR A 272 18.44 -11.00 0.02
N SER A 273 17.62 -11.29 1.04
CA SER A 273 16.33 -11.92 0.85
C SER A 273 15.28 -11.42 1.84
N GLN A 274 14.04 -11.37 1.39
CA GLN A 274 12.88 -11.13 2.24
C GLN A 274 11.75 -12.08 1.86
N GLY A 275 10.89 -12.36 2.81
CA GLY A 275 9.74 -13.20 2.53
C GLY A 275 8.71 -13.21 3.65
N LYS A 276 7.56 -13.78 3.28
CA LYS A 276 6.38 -13.89 4.14
C LYS A 276 5.73 -15.24 3.91
N ALA A 277 5.38 -15.92 4.99
CA ALA A 277 4.54 -17.12 4.96
C ALA A 277 3.26 -16.82 5.75
N TYR A 278 2.11 -17.00 5.13
CA TYR A 278 0.81 -16.75 5.70
C TYR A 278 -0.04 -18.00 5.62
N ILE A 279 -0.71 -18.36 6.71
CA ILE A 279 -1.58 -19.53 6.81
C ILE A 279 -2.81 -19.14 7.61
N GLU A 280 -3.99 -19.44 7.07
CA GLU A 280 -5.29 -19.41 7.73
C GLU A 280 -5.80 -20.85 7.83
N TYR A 281 -6.22 -21.26 9.01
CA TYR A 281 -6.76 -22.60 9.23
C TYR A 281 -7.99 -22.55 10.13
N LEU A 282 -9.11 -23.00 9.60
CA LEU A 282 -10.38 -23.17 10.31
C LEU A 282 -10.72 -24.67 10.41
N PRO A 283 -10.45 -25.29 11.55
CA PRO A 283 -10.90 -26.67 11.77
C PRO A 283 -12.41 -26.68 11.96
N SER A 284 -13.12 -27.48 11.19
CA SER A 284 -14.54 -27.72 11.37
C SER A 284 -15.41 -26.46 11.19
N ASP A 285 -15.58 -25.98 9.94
CA ASP A 285 -16.53 -24.89 9.63
C ASP A 285 -17.98 -25.33 9.92
N THR A 286 -18.57 -24.80 10.99
CA THR A 286 -19.88 -25.20 11.47
C THR A 286 -21.06 -24.69 10.64
N ASP A 287 -20.82 -23.78 9.70
CA ASP A 287 -21.83 -23.24 8.76
C ASP A 287 -21.95 -24.09 7.48
N ILE A 288 -21.07 -25.09 7.30
CA ILE A 288 -21.08 -25.98 6.14
C ILE A 288 -21.43 -27.41 6.56
N ALA A 289 -22.28 -28.06 5.77
CA ALA A 289 -22.66 -29.44 6.02
C ALA A 289 -21.44 -30.38 6.04
N GLY A 290 -21.31 -31.18 7.09
CA GLY A 290 -20.17 -32.08 7.29
C GLY A 290 -18.99 -31.44 8.02
N ASN A 291 -19.09 -30.16 8.38
CA ASN A 291 -18.10 -29.41 9.15
C ASN A 291 -16.65 -29.60 8.60
N PRO A 292 -16.39 -29.27 7.34
CA PRO A 292 -15.07 -29.48 6.75
C PRO A 292 -14.02 -28.56 7.37
N ASP A 293 -12.78 -29.02 7.33
CA ASP A 293 -11.61 -28.17 7.58
C ASP A 293 -11.41 -27.25 6.40
N ARG A 294 -11.11 -25.96 6.67
CA ARG A 294 -10.87 -24.98 5.63
C ARG A 294 -9.54 -24.28 5.86
N TYR A 295 -8.82 -24.00 4.77
CA TYR A 295 -7.52 -23.35 4.84
C TYR A 295 -7.26 -22.45 3.63
N PHE A 296 -6.40 -21.48 3.87
CA PHE A 296 -5.72 -20.66 2.87
C PHE A 296 -4.26 -20.55 3.28
N TYR A 297 -3.36 -20.57 2.30
CA TYR A 297 -1.94 -20.29 2.54
C TYR A 297 -1.35 -19.45 1.42
N ARG A 298 -0.33 -18.66 1.75
CA ARG A 298 0.48 -17.91 0.82
C ARG A 298 1.94 -17.85 1.26
N LEU A 299 2.84 -18.12 0.35
CA LEU A 299 4.28 -18.02 0.52
C LEU A 299 4.83 -17.01 -0.47
N GLU A 300 5.39 -15.93 0.01
CA GLU A 300 6.08 -14.91 -0.77
C GLU A 300 7.57 -14.95 -0.42
N HIS A 301 8.41 -14.95 -1.44
CA HIS A 301 9.85 -14.83 -1.30
C HIS A 301 10.42 -13.99 -2.43
N GLN A 302 11.34 -13.08 -2.07
CA GLN A 302 12.16 -12.35 -3.00
C GLN A 302 13.58 -12.34 -2.49
N GLY A 303 14.55 -12.79 -3.32
CA GLY A 303 15.93 -12.87 -2.89
C GLY A 303 16.92 -12.79 -4.03
N LEU A 304 18.05 -12.14 -3.75
CA LEU A 304 19.19 -12.08 -4.64
C LEU A 304 20.11 -13.31 -4.40
N ILE A 305 20.51 -13.96 -5.49
CA ILE A 305 21.48 -15.06 -5.50
C ILE A 305 22.72 -14.55 -6.25
N GLY A 306 23.76 -14.18 -5.50
CA GLY A 306 24.88 -13.41 -6.04
C GLY A 306 24.44 -12.03 -6.50
N ASP A 307 25.13 -11.48 -7.51
CA ASP A 307 24.92 -10.08 -7.94
C ASP A 307 23.87 -9.92 -9.06
N ASN A 308 23.54 -11.01 -9.76
CA ASN A 308 22.81 -10.93 -11.01
C ASN A 308 21.51 -11.74 -11.04
N TRP A 309 21.28 -12.63 -10.07
CA TRP A 309 20.11 -13.47 -10.05
C TRP A 309 19.09 -13.02 -9.02
N LEU A 310 17.83 -12.97 -9.41
CA LEU A 310 16.69 -12.64 -8.55
C LEU A 310 15.72 -13.83 -8.54
N LEU A 311 15.49 -14.40 -7.36
CA LEU A 311 14.46 -15.41 -7.13
C LEU A 311 13.20 -14.74 -6.58
N ASN A 312 12.06 -14.96 -7.26
CA ASN A 312 10.74 -14.56 -6.80
C ASN A 312 9.84 -15.78 -6.67
N VAL A 313 9.14 -15.88 -5.54
CA VAL A 313 8.12 -16.90 -5.29
C VAL A 313 6.86 -16.21 -4.80
N ASP A 314 5.74 -16.50 -5.42
CA ASP A 314 4.38 -16.19 -4.92
C ASP A 314 3.54 -17.45 -5.12
N PHE A 315 3.42 -18.23 -4.07
CA PHE A 315 2.75 -19.52 -4.07
C PHE A 315 1.63 -19.54 -3.05
N ASN A 316 0.43 -19.87 -3.48
CA ASN A 316 -0.77 -19.81 -2.65
C ASN A 316 -1.72 -20.97 -2.97
N GLY A 317 -2.71 -21.17 -2.10
CA GLY A 317 -3.76 -22.15 -2.31
C GLY A 317 -4.84 -22.06 -1.24
N LEU A 318 -6.00 -22.61 -1.57
CA LEU A 318 -7.15 -22.63 -0.67
C LEU A 318 -7.86 -24.00 -0.72
N SER A 319 -8.71 -24.22 0.27
CA SER A 319 -9.42 -25.49 0.43
C SER A 319 -10.58 -25.69 -0.53
N ASP A 320 -11.23 -24.62 -0.95
CA ASP A 320 -12.48 -24.68 -1.73
C ASP A 320 -12.82 -23.35 -2.40
N ASN A 321 -13.62 -23.40 -3.47
CA ASN A 321 -14.00 -22.27 -4.31
C ASN A 321 -14.70 -21.11 -3.57
N ASN A 322 -15.32 -21.36 -2.44
CA ASN A 322 -16.06 -20.36 -1.67
C ASN A 322 -15.27 -19.80 -0.48
N TYR A 323 -14.02 -20.21 -0.30
CA TYR A 323 -13.21 -19.78 0.83
C TYR A 323 -13.14 -18.24 0.94
N LEU A 324 -12.76 -17.56 -0.14
CA LEU A 324 -12.62 -16.10 -0.16
C LEU A 324 -13.95 -15.38 0.09
N VAL A 325 -15.03 -15.90 -0.48
CA VAL A 325 -16.37 -15.33 -0.33
C VAL A 325 -16.88 -15.45 1.10
N ASP A 326 -16.69 -16.59 1.73
CA ASP A 326 -17.21 -16.90 3.06
C ASP A 326 -16.39 -16.31 4.21
N LEU A 327 -15.09 -16.42 4.12
CA LEU A 327 -14.17 -16.06 5.20
C LEU A 327 -13.42 -14.73 4.94
N GLY A 328 -13.24 -14.38 3.65
CA GLY A 328 -12.37 -13.27 3.23
C GLY A 328 -10.90 -13.62 3.37
N SER A 329 -10.03 -12.77 2.90
CA SER A 329 -8.57 -12.83 3.08
C SER A 329 -8.00 -11.41 2.97
N ASP A 330 -6.88 -11.16 3.64
CA ASP A 330 -6.15 -9.89 3.52
C ASP A 330 -5.40 -9.77 2.18
N TYR A 331 -5.29 -10.85 1.41
CA TYR A 331 -4.50 -10.93 0.19
C TYR A 331 -5.32 -10.96 -1.10
N TYR A 332 -6.56 -11.43 -1.01
CA TYR A 332 -7.44 -11.59 -2.17
C TYR A 332 -8.81 -10.99 -1.93
N SER A 333 -9.38 -10.46 -3.01
CA SER A 333 -10.75 -9.98 -3.01
C SER A 333 -11.75 -11.13 -3.00
N ARG A 334 -12.89 -10.90 -2.37
CA ARG A 334 -14.05 -11.79 -2.48
C ARG A 334 -14.63 -11.90 -3.89
N ALA A 335 -14.21 -11.01 -4.79
CA ALA A 335 -14.60 -11.00 -6.19
C ALA A 335 -13.59 -11.70 -7.11
N ASP A 336 -12.45 -12.15 -6.57
CA ASP A 336 -11.44 -12.84 -7.38
C ASP A 336 -11.97 -14.21 -7.82
N THR A 337 -11.74 -14.51 -9.08
CA THR A 337 -12.18 -15.76 -9.73
C THR A 337 -11.03 -16.75 -9.93
N HIS A 338 -9.81 -16.32 -9.66
CA HIS A 338 -8.61 -17.15 -9.75
C HIS A 338 -7.51 -16.66 -8.82
N LEU A 339 -6.66 -17.57 -8.40
CA LEU A 339 -5.45 -17.29 -7.65
C LEU A 339 -4.24 -17.54 -8.53
N TYR A 340 -3.40 -16.53 -8.67
CA TYR A 340 -2.17 -16.63 -9.46
C TYR A 340 -1.02 -17.16 -8.60
N ARG A 341 -0.28 -18.14 -9.14
CA ARG A 341 0.91 -18.73 -8.53
C ARG A 341 2.10 -18.58 -9.45
N SER A 342 3.24 -18.19 -8.92
CA SER A 342 4.45 -18.13 -9.72
C SER A 342 5.72 -18.44 -8.93
N VAL A 343 6.65 -19.09 -9.61
CA VAL A 343 8.04 -19.23 -9.19
C VAL A 343 8.90 -18.76 -10.33
N GLY A 344 9.71 -17.74 -10.11
CA GLY A 344 10.53 -17.10 -11.12
C GLY A 344 11.99 -16.94 -10.70
N LEU A 345 12.92 -17.25 -11.61
CA LEU A 345 14.34 -16.99 -11.47
C LEU A 345 14.78 -16.10 -12.62
N SER A 346 15.22 -14.89 -12.31
CA SER A 346 15.61 -13.89 -13.30
C SER A 346 17.10 -13.58 -13.20
N TYR A 347 17.77 -13.54 -14.35
CA TYR A 347 19.15 -13.08 -14.49
C TYR A 347 19.18 -11.71 -15.17
N TYR A 348 19.96 -10.79 -14.65
CA TYR A 348 20.13 -9.46 -15.20
C TYR A 348 21.61 -9.09 -15.36
N SER A 349 21.95 -8.59 -16.53
CA SER A 349 23.22 -7.93 -16.82
C SER A 349 22.98 -6.71 -17.70
N GLU A 350 24.01 -5.96 -18.03
CA GLU A 350 23.86 -4.75 -18.87
C GLU A 350 23.18 -5.01 -20.23
N LYS A 351 23.39 -6.18 -20.81
CA LYS A 351 22.93 -6.51 -22.15
C LYS A 351 21.98 -7.69 -22.25
N LEU A 352 21.96 -8.53 -21.21
CA LEU A 352 21.21 -9.78 -21.22
C LEU A 352 20.31 -9.85 -20.01
N SER A 353 19.03 -10.08 -20.23
CA SER A 353 18.08 -10.53 -19.21
C SER A 353 17.50 -11.88 -19.57
N ILE A 354 17.41 -12.78 -18.60
CA ILE A 354 16.75 -14.08 -18.73
C ILE A 354 15.74 -14.18 -17.61
N ASN A 355 14.50 -14.50 -17.94
CA ASN A 355 13.43 -14.76 -16.98
C ASN A 355 12.91 -16.18 -17.18
N MET A 356 13.14 -17.02 -16.18
CA MET A 356 12.65 -18.40 -16.12
C MET A 356 11.53 -18.44 -15.12
N GLN A 357 10.32 -18.85 -15.49
CA GLN A 357 9.19 -18.88 -14.59
C GLN A 357 8.26 -20.06 -14.83
N ILE A 358 7.62 -20.47 -13.75
CA ILE A 358 6.48 -21.37 -13.73
C ILE A 358 5.29 -20.51 -13.33
N LYS A 359 4.26 -20.47 -14.18
CA LYS A 359 3.00 -19.76 -13.92
C LYS A 359 1.86 -20.75 -13.85
N ASP A 360 1.10 -20.66 -12.80
CA ASP A 360 -0.07 -21.50 -12.57
C ASP A 360 -1.24 -20.64 -12.05
N PHE A 361 -2.46 -21.11 -12.27
CA PHE A 361 -3.68 -20.50 -11.79
C PHE A 361 -4.53 -21.54 -11.10
N GLU A 362 -5.06 -21.21 -9.93
CA GLU A 362 -6.17 -21.94 -9.36
C GLU A 362 -7.46 -21.19 -9.70
N VAL A 363 -8.28 -21.78 -10.56
CA VAL A 363 -9.55 -21.18 -11.00
C VAL A 363 -10.64 -21.53 -10.00
N LEU A 364 -11.39 -20.53 -9.57
CA LEU A 364 -12.52 -20.70 -8.65
C LEU A 364 -13.81 -20.94 -9.47
N GLY A 365 -14.54 -21.98 -9.10
CA GLY A 365 -15.78 -22.35 -9.79
C GLY A 365 -15.57 -23.21 -11.05
N ASN A 366 -16.56 -23.19 -11.93
CA ASN A 366 -16.58 -23.98 -13.17
C ASN A 366 -16.30 -23.11 -14.41
N THR A 367 -15.38 -22.14 -14.27
CA THR A 367 -14.88 -21.38 -15.42
C THR A 367 -13.93 -22.25 -16.23
N PRO A 368 -13.92 -22.13 -17.58
CA PRO A 368 -12.93 -22.82 -18.39
C PRO A 368 -11.52 -22.51 -17.89
N ASP A 369 -10.74 -23.55 -17.72
CA ASP A 369 -9.38 -23.42 -17.24
C ASP A 369 -8.51 -22.69 -18.26
N SER A 370 -7.74 -21.74 -17.79
CA SER A 370 -6.74 -21.05 -18.60
C SER A 370 -5.50 -21.93 -18.76
N TYR A 371 -4.80 -21.79 -19.89
CA TYR A 371 -3.53 -22.46 -20.08
C TYR A 371 -2.48 -21.94 -19.10
N ARG A 372 -1.63 -22.85 -18.64
CA ARG A 372 -0.49 -22.59 -17.74
C ARG A 372 0.79 -22.64 -18.53
N ALA A 373 1.71 -21.76 -18.23
CA ALA A 373 3.06 -21.82 -18.81
C ALA A 373 4.02 -22.51 -17.82
N VAL A 374 4.36 -23.79 -18.07
CA VAL A 374 5.10 -24.66 -17.15
C VAL A 374 6.15 -25.48 -17.88
N PRO A 375 7.40 -24.99 -18.07
CA PRO A 375 7.94 -23.66 -17.76
C PRO A 375 7.78 -22.64 -18.89
N GLU A 376 8.05 -21.36 -18.56
CA GLU A 376 8.28 -20.28 -19.53
C GLU A 376 9.68 -19.70 -19.32
N ILE A 377 10.49 -19.61 -20.36
CA ILE A 377 11.84 -19.04 -20.34
C ILE A 377 11.88 -17.94 -21.40
N LYS A 378 12.04 -16.69 -20.97
CA LYS A 378 12.21 -15.53 -21.83
C LYS A 378 13.62 -14.99 -21.73
N MET A 379 14.22 -14.68 -22.86
CA MET A 379 15.53 -14.06 -22.94
C MET A 379 15.44 -12.81 -23.80
N ASN A 380 15.97 -11.71 -23.30
CA ASN A 380 16.15 -10.48 -24.07
C ASN A 380 17.65 -10.12 -24.08
N TYR A 381 18.21 -9.98 -25.27
CA TYR A 381 19.57 -9.47 -25.46
C TYR A 381 19.50 -8.16 -26.21
N ARG A 382 20.08 -7.09 -25.66
CA ARG A 382 20.13 -5.76 -26.27
C ARG A 382 21.53 -5.23 -26.34
N THR A 383 21.90 -4.65 -27.49
CA THR A 383 23.19 -3.96 -27.66
C THR A 383 23.04 -2.80 -28.66
N SER A 384 23.90 -1.82 -28.53
CA SER A 384 23.93 -0.66 -29.44
C SER A 384 25.29 -0.57 -30.11
N PHE A 385 25.29 -0.28 -31.40
CA PHE A 385 26.49 -0.03 -32.20
C PHE A 385 26.58 1.46 -32.49
N GLY A 386 27.26 2.19 -31.59
CA GLY A 386 27.27 3.65 -31.59
C GLY A 386 25.90 4.21 -31.22
N ARG A 387 25.55 5.38 -31.75
CA ARG A 387 24.28 6.08 -31.45
C ARG A 387 23.17 5.87 -32.50
N PHE A 388 23.48 5.12 -33.56
CA PHE A 388 22.59 5.05 -34.73
C PHE A 388 22.00 3.67 -34.96
N LEU A 389 22.48 2.63 -34.31
CA LEU A 389 22.04 1.28 -34.55
C LEU A 389 21.84 0.55 -33.23
N GLU A 390 20.64 0.09 -32.99
CA GLU A 390 20.26 -0.75 -31.85
C GLU A 390 19.87 -2.14 -32.37
N PHE A 391 20.36 -3.16 -31.68
CA PHE A 391 20.03 -4.54 -31.97
C PHE A 391 19.44 -5.20 -30.73
N ASN A 392 18.30 -5.84 -30.89
CA ASN A 392 17.59 -6.54 -29.84
C ASN A 392 17.24 -7.97 -30.33
N ILE A 393 17.33 -8.95 -29.44
CA ILE A 393 16.80 -10.28 -29.67
C ILE A 393 15.87 -10.62 -28.52
N ASP A 394 14.60 -10.82 -28.83
CA ASP A 394 13.64 -11.43 -27.92
C ASP A 394 13.49 -12.90 -28.27
N SER A 395 13.59 -13.78 -27.29
CA SER A 395 13.37 -15.21 -27.49
C SER A 395 12.61 -15.80 -26.32
N GLU A 396 11.85 -16.85 -26.62
CA GLU A 396 11.01 -17.55 -25.65
C GLU A 396 11.00 -19.05 -25.92
N VAL A 397 11.04 -19.82 -24.83
CA VAL A 397 10.65 -21.23 -24.80
C VAL A 397 9.55 -21.37 -23.77
N ALA A 398 8.39 -21.85 -24.16
CA ALA A 398 7.27 -22.06 -23.23
C ALA A 398 6.60 -23.40 -23.49
N HIS A 399 6.22 -24.08 -22.43
CA HIS A 399 5.35 -25.24 -22.48
C HIS A 399 4.01 -24.88 -21.86
N PHE A 400 2.94 -25.05 -22.63
CA PHE A 400 1.56 -24.75 -22.23
C PHE A 400 0.81 -26.03 -21.92
N ASP A 401 0.28 -26.09 -20.72
CA ASP A 401 -0.51 -27.20 -20.19
C ASP A 401 -1.90 -26.71 -19.73
N ASN A 402 -2.84 -27.64 -19.64
CA ASN A 402 -4.20 -27.37 -19.20
C ASN A 402 -4.65 -28.47 -18.21
N THR A 403 -5.48 -28.14 -17.24
CA THR A 403 -6.01 -29.13 -16.27
C THR A 403 -6.94 -30.15 -16.92
N LEU A 404 -7.56 -29.79 -18.04
CA LEU A 404 -8.36 -30.73 -18.82
C LEU A 404 -7.43 -31.62 -19.67
N GLU A 405 -7.26 -32.88 -19.30
CA GLU A 405 -6.37 -33.84 -19.95
C GLU A 405 -6.61 -34.00 -21.47
N THR A 406 -7.81 -33.68 -21.94
CA THR A 406 -8.18 -33.74 -23.38
C THR A 406 -7.91 -32.43 -24.12
N ALA A 407 -7.53 -31.37 -23.43
CA ALA A 407 -7.22 -30.10 -24.09
C ALA A 407 -5.89 -30.21 -24.83
N PRO A 408 -5.75 -29.53 -25.99
CA PRO A 408 -4.47 -29.44 -26.69
C PRO A 408 -3.40 -28.80 -25.80
N THR A 409 -2.19 -29.35 -25.77
CA THR A 409 -1.03 -28.76 -25.12
C THR A 409 -0.01 -28.33 -26.17
N ALA A 410 0.95 -27.47 -25.82
CA ALA A 410 1.94 -27.01 -26.78
C ALA A 410 3.30 -26.68 -26.12
N THR A 411 4.35 -26.99 -26.88
CA THR A 411 5.69 -26.43 -26.64
C THR A 411 6.00 -25.44 -27.75
N ARG A 412 6.27 -24.19 -27.39
CA ARG A 412 6.60 -23.08 -28.26
C ARG A 412 8.07 -22.71 -28.14
N PHE A 413 8.75 -22.58 -29.27
CA PHE A 413 10.02 -21.87 -29.36
C PHE A 413 9.84 -20.64 -30.26
N HIS A 414 10.29 -19.49 -29.78
CA HIS A 414 10.19 -18.22 -30.48
C HIS A 414 11.50 -17.45 -30.43
N ILE A 415 11.87 -16.80 -31.55
CA ILE A 415 12.98 -15.87 -31.64
C ILE A 415 12.60 -14.69 -32.53
N ALA A 416 12.90 -13.46 -32.05
CA ALA A 416 12.56 -12.22 -32.74
C ALA A 416 13.75 -11.24 -32.71
N PRO A 417 14.74 -11.40 -33.62
CA PRO A 417 15.77 -10.40 -33.81
C PRO A 417 15.18 -9.11 -34.42
N THR A 418 15.47 -7.98 -33.78
CA THR A 418 15.05 -6.64 -34.19
C THR A 418 16.25 -5.76 -34.41
N LEU A 419 16.27 -5.07 -35.54
CA LEU A 419 17.24 -4.04 -35.86
C LEU A 419 16.52 -2.69 -35.90
N ALA A 420 17.01 -1.71 -35.13
CA ALA A 420 16.44 -0.38 -35.05
C ALA A 420 17.47 0.71 -35.37
N VAL A 421 17.04 1.70 -36.13
CA VAL A 421 17.80 2.90 -36.44
C VAL A 421 17.08 4.11 -35.85
N PRO A 422 17.40 4.49 -34.59
CA PRO A 422 16.79 5.64 -33.95
C PRO A 422 17.52 6.94 -34.33
N PHE A 423 16.74 7.93 -34.71
CA PHE A 423 17.17 9.31 -34.79
C PHE A 423 16.39 10.12 -33.75
N ARG A 424 17.05 10.62 -32.71
CA ARG A 424 16.45 11.38 -31.62
C ARG A 424 17.07 12.74 -31.49
N SER A 425 16.25 13.79 -31.37
CA SER A 425 16.65 15.18 -31.19
C SER A 425 15.69 15.88 -30.20
N ALA A 426 16.01 17.11 -29.80
CA ALA A 426 15.15 17.89 -28.92
C ALA A 426 13.80 18.28 -29.59
N TRP A 427 13.71 18.29 -30.91
CA TRP A 427 12.51 18.71 -31.65
C TRP A 427 11.70 17.52 -32.21
N GLY A 428 12.20 16.28 -32.07
CA GLY A 428 11.47 15.12 -32.56
C GLY A 428 12.31 13.86 -32.64
N GLU A 429 11.65 12.75 -32.96
CA GLU A 429 12.28 11.45 -33.16
C GLU A 429 11.74 10.76 -34.41
N LEU A 430 12.62 9.96 -35.01
CA LEU A 430 12.28 9.06 -36.12
C LEU A 430 12.97 7.73 -35.84
N ILE A 431 12.20 6.64 -35.79
CA ILE A 431 12.70 5.29 -35.49
C ILE A 431 12.25 4.37 -36.61
N ALA A 432 13.21 3.76 -37.30
CA ALA A 432 12.97 2.71 -38.26
C ALA A 432 13.38 1.37 -37.65
N GLU A 433 12.45 0.41 -37.60
CA GLU A 433 12.67 -0.92 -37.02
C GLU A 433 12.32 -2.00 -38.01
N THR A 434 13.05 -3.10 -37.99
CA THR A 434 12.67 -4.33 -38.69
C THR A 434 12.87 -5.51 -37.74
N THR A 435 11.86 -6.38 -37.72
CA THR A 435 11.83 -7.57 -36.85
C THR A 435 11.51 -8.80 -37.69
N LEU A 436 12.24 -9.87 -37.45
CA LEU A 436 11.92 -11.18 -38.02
C LEU A 436 11.38 -12.06 -36.89
N PHE A 437 10.17 -12.57 -37.03
CA PHE A 437 9.57 -13.50 -36.07
C PHE A 437 9.71 -14.92 -36.64
N GLN A 438 10.37 -15.80 -35.89
CA GLN A 438 10.41 -17.22 -36.14
C GLN A 438 9.81 -17.95 -34.95
N THR A 439 8.72 -18.70 -35.18
CA THR A 439 8.03 -19.43 -34.11
C THR A 439 7.82 -20.88 -34.54
N ILE A 440 8.14 -21.81 -33.68
CA ILE A 440 7.95 -23.25 -33.88
C ILE A 440 7.06 -23.75 -32.76
N TYR A 441 5.99 -24.47 -33.11
CA TYR A 441 5.08 -25.14 -32.20
C TYR A 441 5.17 -26.64 -32.39
N ARG A 442 5.21 -27.36 -31.25
CA ARG A 442 4.88 -28.78 -31.17
C ARG A 442 3.65 -28.90 -30.26
N GLN A 443 2.55 -29.37 -30.87
CA GLN A 443 1.24 -29.45 -30.21
C GLN A 443 0.86 -30.92 -30.03
N ASP A 444 0.31 -31.26 -28.86
CA ASP A 444 -0.18 -32.60 -28.54
C ASP A 444 -1.70 -32.54 -28.30
N ASN A 445 -2.39 -33.67 -28.29
CA ASN A 445 -3.84 -33.79 -28.12
C ASN A 445 -4.66 -33.00 -29.16
N VAL A 446 -4.18 -32.95 -30.41
CA VAL A 446 -4.82 -32.18 -31.49
C VAL A 446 -5.85 -33.00 -32.29
N GLU A 447 -6.05 -34.29 -31.97
CA GLU A 447 -6.97 -35.17 -32.69
C GLU A 447 -8.41 -34.63 -32.64
N GLY A 448 -9.08 -34.59 -33.79
CA GLY A 448 -10.44 -34.06 -33.91
C GLY A 448 -10.57 -32.55 -33.94
N THR A 449 -9.45 -31.82 -33.92
CA THR A 449 -9.38 -30.36 -34.03
C THR A 449 -8.87 -29.94 -35.43
N GLN A 450 -8.80 -28.64 -35.69
CA GLN A 450 -8.14 -28.09 -36.90
C GLN A 450 -6.64 -27.84 -36.68
N LEU A 451 -6.12 -28.11 -35.49
CA LEU A 451 -4.73 -27.88 -35.10
C LEU A 451 -3.82 -28.95 -35.75
N LYS A 452 -2.54 -28.62 -35.90
CA LYS A 452 -1.51 -29.56 -36.41
C LYS A 452 -0.46 -29.80 -35.32
N GLU A 453 0.10 -31.00 -35.27
CA GLU A 453 1.14 -31.38 -34.30
C GLU A 453 2.37 -30.48 -34.42
N ASP A 454 2.91 -30.27 -35.61
CA ASP A 454 4.06 -29.43 -35.86
C ASP A 454 3.65 -28.25 -36.77
N VAL A 455 3.93 -27.03 -36.29
CA VAL A 455 3.68 -25.78 -37.02
C VAL A 455 4.90 -24.89 -36.93
N GLU A 456 5.34 -24.39 -38.07
CA GLU A 456 6.39 -23.37 -38.16
C GLU A 456 5.79 -22.11 -38.77
N ARG A 457 6.14 -20.95 -38.24
CA ARG A 457 5.66 -19.64 -38.69
C ARG A 457 6.81 -18.67 -38.78
N THR A 458 6.95 -18.00 -39.93
CA THR A 458 7.97 -16.98 -40.19
C THR A 458 7.32 -15.69 -40.66
N LEU A 459 7.44 -14.62 -39.90
CA LEU A 459 6.87 -13.31 -40.22
C LEU A 459 7.93 -12.25 -40.23
N GLY A 460 7.82 -11.29 -41.15
CA GLY A 460 8.62 -10.07 -41.17
C GLY A 460 7.78 -8.87 -40.79
N GLN A 461 8.30 -8.01 -39.92
CA GLN A 461 7.68 -6.74 -39.54
C GLN A 461 8.61 -5.57 -39.83
N ALA A 462 8.05 -4.50 -40.37
CA ALA A 462 8.72 -3.22 -40.57
C ALA A 462 7.89 -2.13 -39.91
N ARG A 463 8.53 -1.29 -39.09
CA ARG A 463 7.90 -0.19 -38.37
C ARG A 463 8.69 1.09 -38.62
N LEU A 464 8.00 2.14 -39.02
CA LEU A 464 8.54 3.48 -39.11
C LEU A 464 7.72 4.40 -38.20
N TYR A 465 8.31 4.85 -37.12
CA TYR A 465 7.66 5.72 -36.15
C TYR A 465 8.31 7.09 -36.17
N GLY A 466 7.50 8.15 -36.18
CA GLY A 466 7.96 9.53 -36.12
C GLY A 466 7.10 10.36 -35.16
N ALA A 467 7.75 11.21 -34.39
CA ALA A 467 7.10 12.19 -33.53
C ALA A 467 7.83 13.54 -33.64
N LEU A 468 7.08 14.64 -33.59
CA LEU A 468 7.62 15.99 -33.53
C LEU A 468 7.19 16.64 -32.21
N TYR A 469 8.06 17.47 -31.65
CA TYR A 469 7.84 18.16 -30.36
C TYR A 469 7.86 19.66 -30.58
N PHE A 470 6.67 20.26 -30.53
CA PHE A 470 6.51 21.71 -30.64
C PHE A 470 6.19 22.25 -29.24
N GLU A 471 6.84 23.33 -28.88
CA GLU A 471 6.61 24.04 -27.63
C GLU A 471 6.39 25.52 -27.91
N ARG A 472 5.50 26.10 -27.13
CA ARG A 472 5.19 27.55 -27.18
C ARG A 472 5.02 28.06 -25.75
N ASP A 473 5.74 29.12 -25.41
CA ASP A 473 5.74 29.75 -24.07
C ASP A 473 4.37 30.31 -23.65
N LYS A 474 3.49 30.60 -24.61
CA LYS A 474 2.13 31.11 -24.36
C LYS A 474 1.12 30.27 -25.11
N SER A 475 0.09 29.80 -24.41
CA SER A 475 -1.00 29.09 -25.06
C SER A 475 -1.93 30.01 -25.83
N TRP A 476 -2.79 29.44 -26.66
CA TRP A 476 -3.86 30.22 -27.34
C TRP A 476 -4.96 30.66 -26.39
N PHE A 477 -5.04 30.07 -25.20
CA PHE A 477 -6.11 30.27 -24.22
C PHE A 477 -5.71 31.23 -23.09
N SER A 478 -4.42 31.34 -22.77
CA SER A 478 -3.90 32.16 -21.67
C SER A 478 -2.40 32.44 -21.85
N ASP A 479 -2.00 33.67 -21.52
CA ASP A 479 -0.57 34.06 -21.47
C ASP A 479 0.20 33.43 -20.30
N ASP A 480 -0.52 32.86 -19.34
CA ASP A 480 0.07 32.23 -18.14
C ASP A 480 0.33 30.73 -18.29
N LEU A 481 -0.04 30.15 -19.44
CA LEU A 481 0.14 28.73 -19.74
C LEU A 481 1.04 28.56 -20.94
N SER A 482 2.04 27.67 -20.84
CA SER A 482 2.77 27.15 -22.00
C SER A 482 2.01 25.99 -22.64
N MET A 483 2.27 25.73 -23.89
CA MET A 483 1.57 24.69 -24.67
C MET A 483 2.58 23.85 -25.44
N THR A 484 2.42 22.53 -25.38
CA THR A 484 3.10 21.59 -26.28
C THR A 484 2.15 21.03 -27.33
N LEU A 485 2.67 20.60 -28.46
CA LEU A 485 1.96 19.83 -29.48
C LEU A 485 2.91 18.76 -30.03
N GLU A 486 2.46 17.51 -29.92
CA GLU A 486 3.23 16.31 -30.24
C GLU A 486 2.49 15.47 -31.29
N PRO A 487 2.52 15.83 -32.58
CA PRO A 487 2.00 14.94 -33.63
C PRO A 487 2.89 13.71 -33.78
N LYS A 488 2.24 12.57 -33.96
CA LYS A 488 2.85 11.24 -34.08
C LYS A 488 2.31 10.53 -35.31
N VAL A 489 3.19 9.84 -36.00
CA VAL A 489 2.83 9.00 -37.15
C VAL A 489 3.58 7.69 -37.07
N GLN A 490 2.89 6.59 -37.38
CA GLN A 490 3.51 5.29 -37.51
C GLN A 490 3.03 4.61 -38.76
N TYR A 491 3.94 4.05 -39.52
CA TYR A 491 3.64 3.02 -40.54
C TYR A 491 4.07 1.66 -39.97
N LEU A 492 3.16 0.70 -39.99
CA LEU A 492 3.39 -0.67 -39.56
C LEU A 492 3.01 -1.64 -40.65
N TYR A 493 3.96 -2.48 -41.02
CA TYR A 493 3.76 -3.60 -41.91
C TYR A 493 4.17 -4.89 -41.24
N THR A 494 3.30 -5.90 -41.24
CA THR A 494 3.61 -7.28 -40.81
C THR A 494 3.10 -8.24 -41.85
N SER A 495 3.96 -9.14 -42.31
CA SER A 495 3.58 -10.13 -43.33
C SER A 495 2.52 -11.09 -42.78
N TYR A 496 1.69 -11.62 -43.69
CA TYR A 496 0.66 -12.62 -43.36
C TYR A 496 1.20 -14.04 -43.46
N GLU A 497 0.82 -14.88 -42.51
CA GLU A 497 0.89 -16.34 -42.58
C GLU A 497 -0.34 -16.93 -41.91
N ASP A 498 -0.88 -18.04 -42.41
CA ASP A 498 -2.04 -18.70 -41.83
C ASP A 498 -1.69 -19.31 -40.44
N GLN A 499 -2.42 -18.91 -39.41
CA GLN A 499 -2.21 -19.30 -38.02
C GLN A 499 -3.36 -20.15 -37.47
N THR A 500 -4.29 -20.60 -38.31
CA THR A 500 -5.47 -21.38 -37.91
C THR A 500 -5.10 -22.77 -37.36
N ALA A 501 -3.93 -23.29 -37.74
CA ALA A 501 -3.39 -24.54 -37.24
C ALA A 501 -2.73 -24.44 -35.84
N ILE A 502 -2.64 -23.25 -35.25
CA ILE A 502 -2.07 -23.00 -33.93
C ILE A 502 -3.20 -22.80 -32.91
N GLY A 503 -3.11 -23.42 -31.73
CA GLY A 503 -4.05 -23.22 -30.61
C GLY A 503 -3.99 -21.81 -30.04
N PHE A 504 -4.89 -21.52 -29.07
CA PHE A 504 -4.87 -20.31 -28.28
C PHE A 504 -4.38 -20.68 -26.87
N TYR A 505 -3.13 -20.39 -26.54
CA TYR A 505 -2.50 -20.74 -25.27
C TYR A 505 -2.31 -19.52 -24.36
N ASP A 506 -1.89 -18.36 -24.93
CA ASP A 506 -1.61 -17.14 -24.15
C ASP A 506 -2.05 -15.85 -24.86
N SER A 507 -2.69 -15.96 -26.03
CA SER A 507 -3.04 -14.79 -26.85
C SER A 507 -4.48 -14.35 -26.64
N THR A 508 -4.63 -13.10 -26.15
CA THR A 508 -5.91 -12.38 -26.08
C THR A 508 -5.79 -11.04 -26.80
N PRO A 509 -6.87 -10.55 -27.45
CA PRO A 509 -6.85 -9.23 -28.06
C PRO A 509 -6.55 -8.12 -27.04
N LEU A 510 -5.70 -7.18 -27.41
CA LEU A 510 -5.38 -5.99 -26.63
C LEU A 510 -6.41 -4.89 -26.91
N LEU A 511 -6.73 -4.11 -25.89
CA LEU A 511 -7.55 -2.90 -26.07
C LEU A 511 -6.73 -1.84 -26.80
N THR A 512 -7.37 -1.14 -27.75
CA THR A 512 -6.74 -0.09 -28.57
C THR A 512 -7.04 1.28 -27.97
N ASP A 513 -6.46 1.58 -26.80
CA ASP A 513 -6.42 2.91 -26.22
C ASP A 513 -5.44 3.83 -26.97
N VAL A 514 -5.35 5.10 -26.58
CA VAL A 514 -4.46 6.08 -27.27
C VAL A 514 -3.00 5.61 -27.29
N GLU A 515 -2.52 5.01 -26.20
CA GLU A 515 -1.17 4.43 -26.13
C GLU A 515 -1.06 3.17 -27.00
N GLY A 516 -2.10 2.37 -27.00
CA GLY A 516 -2.17 1.12 -27.75
C GLY A 516 -2.17 1.28 -29.27
N LEU A 517 -2.61 2.43 -29.79
CA LEU A 517 -2.62 2.71 -31.21
C LEU A 517 -1.23 2.58 -31.89
N PHE A 518 -0.17 2.87 -31.15
CA PHE A 518 1.22 2.84 -31.64
C PHE A 518 1.97 1.56 -31.26
N ARG A 519 1.28 0.51 -30.78
CA ARG A 519 1.88 -0.81 -30.51
C ARG A 519 2.21 -1.51 -31.82
N GLY A 520 3.23 -2.36 -31.77
CA GLY A 520 3.60 -3.23 -32.90
C GLY A 520 2.84 -4.55 -32.92
N GLN A 521 1.93 -4.79 -31.95
CA GLN A 521 1.17 -6.04 -31.80
C GLN A 521 -0.22 -5.76 -31.23
N GLU A 522 -1.20 -6.57 -31.60
CA GLU A 522 -2.62 -6.43 -31.25
C GLU A 522 -3.11 -7.54 -30.29
N PHE A 523 -2.25 -8.52 -29.99
CA PHE A 523 -2.51 -9.59 -29.02
C PHE A 523 -1.48 -9.58 -27.90
N THR A 524 -1.88 -10.06 -26.72
CA THR A 524 -0.94 -10.57 -25.74
C THR A 524 -0.31 -11.86 -26.26
N GLY A 525 0.80 -12.30 -25.70
CA GLY A 525 1.40 -13.56 -26.09
C GLY A 525 1.84 -13.62 -27.58
N LEU A 526 2.05 -14.84 -28.07
CA LEU A 526 2.64 -15.06 -29.38
C LEU A 526 1.87 -16.07 -30.28
N ASP A 527 0.72 -16.60 -29.82
CA ASP A 527 -0.04 -17.56 -30.64
C ASP A 527 -0.65 -16.89 -31.87
N ARG A 528 -1.01 -15.61 -31.70
CA ARG A 528 -1.49 -14.77 -32.78
C ARG A 528 -0.61 -13.54 -32.92
N ILE A 529 -0.08 -13.35 -34.13
CA ILE A 529 0.60 -12.12 -34.54
C ILE A 529 -0.17 -11.60 -35.75
N SER A 530 -0.78 -10.42 -35.58
CA SER A 530 -1.59 -9.80 -36.64
C SER A 530 -0.75 -9.44 -37.84
N ASP A 531 -1.28 -9.72 -39.03
CA ASP A 531 -0.79 -9.13 -40.25
C ASP A 531 -1.24 -7.67 -40.31
N ASN A 532 -0.33 -6.78 -40.60
CA ASN A 532 -0.59 -5.34 -40.59
C ASN A 532 -0.05 -4.68 -41.84
N ASN A 533 -0.86 -3.82 -42.46
CA ASN A 533 -0.45 -2.83 -43.41
C ASN A 533 -1.26 -1.56 -43.10
N GLN A 534 -0.67 -0.68 -42.25
CA GLN A 534 -1.45 0.39 -41.62
C GLN A 534 -0.63 1.63 -41.39
N ILE A 535 -1.35 2.76 -41.32
CA ILE A 535 -0.82 4.04 -40.87
C ILE A 535 -1.58 4.46 -39.61
N THR A 536 -0.86 4.75 -38.56
CA THR A 536 -1.42 5.33 -37.33
C THR A 536 -1.09 6.81 -37.29
N LEU A 537 -2.10 7.62 -37.06
CA LEU A 537 -1.95 9.05 -36.83
C LEU A 537 -2.42 9.39 -35.40
N GLY A 538 -1.67 10.22 -34.73
CA GLY A 538 -2.06 10.72 -33.41
C GLY A 538 -1.44 12.05 -33.09
N ALA A 539 -1.98 12.70 -32.09
CA ALA A 539 -1.44 13.94 -31.56
C ALA A 539 -1.73 14.06 -30.06
N THR A 540 -0.79 14.57 -29.31
CA THR A 540 -0.97 14.95 -27.91
C THR A 540 -0.67 16.43 -27.76
N THR A 541 -1.50 17.16 -27.02
CA THR A 541 -1.24 18.55 -26.64
C THR A 541 -1.35 18.67 -25.13
N ARG A 542 -0.42 19.43 -24.53
CA ARG A 542 -0.42 19.72 -23.09
C ARG A 542 -0.44 21.21 -22.87
N LEU A 543 -1.21 21.63 -21.87
CA LEU A 543 -1.14 22.98 -21.32
C LEU A 543 -0.47 22.87 -19.94
N LEU A 544 0.62 23.61 -19.75
CA LEU A 544 1.42 23.61 -18.54
C LEU A 544 1.34 24.97 -17.86
N ASP A 545 1.24 24.98 -16.52
CA ASP A 545 1.30 26.21 -15.74
C ASP A 545 2.75 26.69 -15.56
N LYS A 546 2.93 27.84 -14.88
CA LYS A 546 4.25 28.43 -14.59
C LYS A 546 5.20 27.52 -13.77
N ASN A 547 4.68 26.48 -13.15
CA ASN A 547 5.44 25.50 -12.37
C ASN A 547 5.61 24.18 -13.16
N ASN A 548 5.37 24.19 -14.47
CA ASN A 548 5.39 23.02 -15.36
C ASN A 548 4.40 21.91 -14.95
N ARG A 549 3.30 22.25 -14.25
CA ARG A 549 2.25 21.28 -13.93
C ARG A 549 1.22 21.25 -15.04
N GLU A 550 0.82 20.04 -15.44
CA GLU A 550 -0.19 19.84 -16.47
C GLU A 550 -1.56 20.35 -16.01
N GLN A 551 -2.16 21.22 -16.81
CA GLN A 551 -3.52 21.74 -16.63
C GLN A 551 -4.51 21.05 -17.57
N LEU A 552 -4.05 20.69 -18.76
CA LEU A 552 -4.82 19.94 -19.75
C LEU A 552 -3.85 19.04 -20.53
N VAL A 553 -4.22 17.78 -20.65
CA VAL A 553 -3.66 16.85 -21.64
C VAL A 553 -4.81 16.40 -22.53
N LEU A 554 -4.63 16.53 -23.82
CA LEU A 554 -5.54 16.02 -24.83
C LEU A 554 -4.77 15.16 -25.81
N SER A 555 -5.12 13.88 -25.90
CA SER A 555 -4.54 12.94 -26.83
C SER A 555 -5.63 12.38 -27.73
N VAL A 556 -5.35 12.22 -29.00
CA VAL A 556 -6.26 11.64 -29.98
C VAL A 556 -5.48 10.85 -31.02
N GLY A 557 -6.05 9.76 -31.50
CA GLY A 557 -5.40 8.99 -32.58
C GLY A 557 -6.32 7.94 -33.18
N GLN A 558 -5.93 7.46 -34.36
CA GLN A 558 -6.65 6.47 -35.15
C GLN A 558 -5.70 5.69 -36.05
N ILE A 559 -5.99 4.42 -36.24
CA ILE A 559 -5.32 3.57 -37.22
C ILE A 559 -6.14 3.58 -38.54
N PHE A 560 -5.44 3.72 -39.66
CA PHE A 560 -5.98 3.58 -41.04
C PHE A 560 -5.39 2.32 -41.65
N TYR A 561 -6.24 1.34 -41.94
CA TYR A 561 -5.85 0.09 -42.56
C TYR A 561 -5.73 0.26 -44.06
N LEU A 562 -4.59 -0.11 -44.64
CA LEU A 562 -4.36 -0.09 -46.07
C LEU A 562 -4.75 -1.42 -46.72
N GLU A 563 -4.81 -2.49 -45.95
CA GLU A 563 -5.27 -3.82 -46.28
C GLU A 563 -6.05 -4.42 -45.10
N ASP A 564 -7.01 -5.30 -45.41
CA ASP A 564 -7.76 -6.05 -44.40
C ASP A 564 -6.85 -6.97 -43.60
N ASN A 565 -6.94 -6.92 -42.25
CA ASN A 565 -6.28 -7.88 -41.40
C ASN A 565 -6.95 -9.25 -41.51
N LYS A 566 -6.17 -10.29 -41.80
CA LYS A 566 -6.66 -11.65 -42.02
C LYS A 566 -6.67 -12.50 -40.75
N VAL A 567 -5.85 -12.12 -39.76
CA VAL A 567 -5.75 -12.82 -38.46
C VAL A 567 -6.86 -12.37 -37.51
N ILE A 568 -7.27 -11.09 -37.55
CA ILE A 568 -8.35 -10.56 -36.75
C ILE A 568 -9.64 -10.49 -37.56
N ALA A 569 -10.50 -11.48 -37.41
CA ALA A 569 -11.77 -11.53 -38.15
C ALA A 569 -12.70 -10.33 -37.89
N ALA A 570 -12.58 -9.67 -36.73
CA ALA A 570 -13.40 -8.52 -36.34
C ALA A 570 -13.09 -7.24 -37.15
N THR A 571 -11.90 -7.10 -37.71
CA THR A 571 -11.48 -5.92 -38.50
C THR A 571 -11.72 -6.12 -40.00
N LYS A 572 -12.30 -7.24 -40.39
CA LYS A 572 -12.59 -7.52 -41.79
C LYS A 572 -13.59 -6.50 -42.34
N ASN A 573 -13.24 -5.82 -43.43
CA ASN A 573 -13.98 -4.74 -44.08
C ASN A 573 -14.04 -3.42 -43.24
N GLN A 574 -13.07 -3.15 -42.40
CA GLN A 574 -12.93 -1.85 -41.75
C GLN A 574 -11.73 -1.09 -42.33
N ASP A 575 -11.94 0.12 -42.84
CA ASP A 575 -10.87 0.95 -43.38
C ASP A 575 -10.07 1.64 -42.26
N ARG A 576 -10.59 1.65 -41.01
CA ARG A 576 -9.99 2.31 -39.85
C ARG A 576 -10.42 1.71 -38.53
N SER A 577 -9.61 1.91 -37.50
CA SER A 577 -9.93 1.54 -36.12
C SER A 577 -10.97 2.49 -35.51
N ALA A 578 -11.44 2.17 -34.29
CA ALA A 578 -12.10 3.17 -33.47
C ALA A 578 -11.18 4.39 -33.27
N LEU A 579 -11.75 5.57 -33.27
CA LEU A 579 -11.08 6.80 -32.84
C LEU A 579 -10.88 6.73 -31.33
N ALA A 580 -9.65 6.74 -30.86
CA ALA A 580 -9.32 6.82 -29.45
C ALA A 580 -8.98 8.25 -29.06
N ALA A 581 -9.55 8.71 -27.95
CA ALA A 581 -9.27 10.04 -27.39
C ALA A 581 -9.20 9.97 -25.87
N GLU A 582 -8.27 10.74 -25.31
CA GLU A 582 -8.03 10.88 -23.89
C GLU A 582 -7.99 12.36 -23.52
N VAL A 583 -8.65 12.73 -22.43
CA VAL A 583 -8.66 14.09 -21.89
C VAL A 583 -8.43 14.04 -20.40
N ASP A 584 -7.35 14.65 -19.95
CA ASP A 584 -7.10 14.99 -18.57
C ASP A 584 -7.16 16.50 -18.38
N TRP A 585 -8.07 16.97 -17.57
CA TRP A 585 -8.28 18.38 -17.42
C TRP A 585 -8.39 18.80 -15.95
N ARG A 586 -7.47 19.62 -15.50
CA ARG A 586 -7.50 20.32 -14.23
C ARG A 586 -8.10 21.71 -14.44
N PHE A 587 -9.41 21.86 -14.24
CA PHE A 587 -10.10 23.15 -14.38
C PHE A 587 -9.53 24.23 -13.45
N ASN A 588 -9.13 23.81 -12.24
CA ASN A 588 -8.49 24.63 -11.22
C ASN A 588 -7.84 23.73 -10.18
N GLN A 589 -7.42 24.27 -9.03
CA GLN A 589 -6.76 23.51 -7.96
C GLN A 589 -7.62 22.41 -7.34
N ASN A 590 -8.95 22.44 -7.55
CA ASN A 590 -9.90 21.57 -6.88
C ASN A 590 -10.69 20.64 -7.81
N TRP A 591 -10.79 20.95 -9.11
CA TRP A 591 -11.59 20.19 -10.05
C TRP A 591 -10.73 19.47 -11.08
N PHE A 592 -10.97 18.18 -11.22
CA PHE A 592 -10.29 17.29 -12.15
C PHE A 592 -11.34 16.57 -12.99
N PHE A 593 -11.07 16.45 -14.26
CA PHE A 593 -11.86 15.69 -15.21
C PHE A 593 -10.92 14.77 -15.99
N HIS A 594 -11.30 13.51 -16.10
CA HIS A 594 -10.60 12.51 -16.89
C HIS A 594 -11.59 11.77 -17.75
N THR A 595 -11.27 11.52 -19.02
CA THR A 595 -12.06 10.64 -19.88
C THR A 595 -11.18 9.99 -20.93
N ASP A 596 -11.35 8.66 -21.06
CA ASP A 596 -10.91 7.85 -22.19
C ASP A 596 -12.13 7.44 -22.96
N VAL A 597 -12.08 7.55 -24.27
CA VAL A 597 -13.18 7.15 -25.14
C VAL A 597 -12.67 6.53 -26.44
N GLN A 598 -13.33 5.45 -26.85
CA GLN A 598 -13.16 4.82 -28.15
C GLN A 598 -14.48 4.82 -28.89
N VAL A 599 -14.47 5.35 -30.10
CA VAL A 599 -15.66 5.50 -30.93
C VAL A 599 -15.44 4.86 -32.29
N THR A 600 -16.22 3.85 -32.62
CA THR A 600 -16.25 3.30 -33.97
C THR A 600 -16.88 4.32 -34.91
N THR A 601 -16.07 4.98 -35.74
CA THR A 601 -16.48 6.11 -36.60
C THR A 601 -17.42 5.72 -37.74
N ASP A 602 -17.49 4.45 -38.09
CA ASP A 602 -18.38 3.95 -39.17
C ASP A 602 -19.83 3.76 -38.67
N THR A 603 -20.02 3.55 -37.38
CA THR A 603 -21.34 3.31 -36.78
C THR A 603 -21.73 4.39 -35.77
N ASP A 604 -20.86 5.37 -35.51
CA ASP A 604 -20.99 6.41 -34.49
C ASP A 604 -21.31 5.85 -33.09
N LYS A 605 -20.74 4.65 -32.77
CA LYS A 605 -21.00 3.98 -31.51
C LYS A 605 -19.77 4.03 -30.62
N VAL A 606 -20.01 4.28 -29.34
CA VAL A 606 -18.99 4.16 -28.30
C VAL A 606 -18.73 2.67 -28.03
N ASP A 607 -17.49 2.24 -28.09
CA ASP A 607 -17.07 0.88 -27.75
C ASP A 607 -16.55 0.79 -26.33
N LEU A 608 -15.80 1.80 -25.91
CA LEU A 608 -15.30 1.94 -24.56
C LEU A 608 -15.36 3.39 -24.11
N SER A 609 -15.75 3.63 -22.88
CA SER A 609 -15.49 4.90 -22.22
C SER A 609 -15.24 4.72 -20.74
N SER A 610 -14.29 5.49 -20.22
CA SER A 610 -14.02 5.62 -18.77
C SER A 610 -13.97 7.11 -18.48
N THR A 611 -14.95 7.61 -17.73
CA THR A 611 -15.09 9.05 -17.47
C THR A 611 -15.16 9.26 -15.97
N GLY A 612 -14.40 10.21 -15.45
CA GLY A 612 -14.39 10.61 -14.06
C GLY A 612 -14.39 12.14 -13.90
N ILE A 613 -15.14 12.63 -12.96
CA ILE A 613 -15.07 14.01 -12.49
C ILE A 613 -14.86 14.01 -10.99
N GLU A 614 -13.91 14.77 -10.52
CA GLU A 614 -13.56 14.87 -9.11
C GLU A 614 -13.49 16.31 -8.66
N TYR A 615 -14.15 16.59 -7.55
CA TYR A 615 -13.93 17.79 -6.75
C TYR A 615 -13.09 17.42 -5.53
N ARG A 616 -11.91 18.01 -5.38
CA ARG A 616 -11.00 17.81 -4.25
C ARG A 616 -10.60 19.15 -3.67
N LYS A 617 -11.01 19.38 -2.42
CA LYS A 617 -10.59 20.56 -1.67
C LYS A 617 -9.27 20.32 -0.93
N ASP A 618 -9.13 19.14 -0.36
CA ASP A 618 -7.96 18.61 0.36
C ASP A 618 -8.04 17.07 0.44
N ASP A 619 -7.11 16.43 1.12
CA ASP A 619 -7.04 14.96 1.26
C ASP A 619 -8.25 14.37 1.99
N THR A 620 -8.98 15.16 2.77
CA THR A 620 -10.15 14.71 3.54
C THR A 620 -11.49 15.11 2.93
N ARG A 621 -11.50 16.00 1.94
CA ARG A 621 -12.71 16.56 1.32
C ARG A 621 -12.67 16.39 -0.19
N PHE A 622 -13.27 15.32 -0.64
CA PHE A 622 -13.44 15.08 -2.07
C PHE A 622 -14.76 14.40 -2.39
N ILE A 623 -15.22 14.59 -3.61
CA ILE A 623 -16.34 13.88 -4.23
C ILE A 623 -15.91 13.52 -5.64
N GLN A 624 -16.00 12.24 -5.97
CA GLN A 624 -15.68 11.70 -7.29
C GLN A 624 -16.92 10.99 -7.86
N VAL A 625 -17.24 11.25 -9.10
CA VAL A 625 -18.27 10.54 -9.87
C VAL A 625 -17.57 9.93 -11.08
N SER A 626 -17.81 8.66 -11.32
CA SER A 626 -17.21 7.92 -12.45
C SER A 626 -18.27 7.13 -13.21
N HIS A 627 -18.03 6.97 -14.50
CA HIS A 627 -18.80 6.09 -15.35
C HIS A 627 -17.84 5.26 -16.20
N ARG A 628 -18.07 3.96 -16.27
CA ARG A 628 -17.36 3.03 -17.13
C ARG A 628 -18.34 2.32 -18.04
N TYR A 629 -18.02 2.33 -19.32
CA TYR A 629 -18.79 1.64 -20.34
C TYR A 629 -17.84 0.78 -21.19
N VAL A 630 -18.19 -0.47 -21.42
CA VAL A 630 -17.50 -1.37 -22.35
C VAL A 630 -18.56 -2.14 -23.10
N ARG A 631 -18.57 -2.02 -24.42
CA ARG A 631 -19.49 -2.74 -25.30
C ARG A 631 -18.95 -4.11 -25.61
N ASP A 632 -19.81 -5.12 -25.50
CA ASP A 632 -19.59 -6.48 -25.99
C ASP A 632 -18.24 -7.10 -25.55
N LEU A 633 -17.93 -6.96 -24.27
CA LEU A 633 -16.81 -7.67 -23.67
C LEU A 633 -17.22 -9.14 -23.46
N SER A 634 -16.76 -10.02 -24.31
CA SER A 634 -17.13 -11.46 -24.28
C SER A 634 -18.65 -11.71 -24.34
N GLY A 635 -19.38 -10.91 -25.12
CA GLY A 635 -20.82 -11.02 -25.26
C GLY A 635 -21.63 -10.24 -24.23
N GLU A 636 -20.99 -9.54 -23.31
CA GLU A 636 -21.62 -8.77 -22.24
C GLU A 636 -21.29 -7.28 -22.35
N THR A 637 -22.30 -6.43 -22.16
CA THR A 637 -22.09 -4.98 -22.07
C THR A 637 -21.92 -4.58 -20.61
N ILE A 638 -20.88 -3.84 -20.29
CA ILE A 638 -20.63 -3.29 -18.97
C ILE A 638 -21.00 -1.82 -18.97
N SER A 639 -21.88 -1.41 -18.08
CA SER A 639 -22.21 0.01 -17.84
C SER A 639 -22.31 0.24 -16.33
N GLN A 640 -21.33 0.91 -15.75
CA GLN A 640 -21.24 1.11 -14.29
C GLN A 640 -21.07 2.58 -13.95
N VAL A 641 -21.85 3.06 -13.00
CA VAL A 641 -21.69 4.37 -12.37
C VAL A 641 -21.17 4.18 -10.95
N GLY A 642 -20.13 4.96 -10.61
CA GLY A 642 -19.55 5.02 -9.29
C GLY A 642 -19.62 6.41 -8.67
N ILE A 643 -19.87 6.47 -7.36
CA ILE A 643 -19.75 7.70 -6.57
C ILE A 643 -18.89 7.36 -5.37
N SER A 644 -17.81 8.11 -5.16
CA SER A 644 -16.96 8.05 -3.98
C SER A 644 -16.85 9.42 -3.35
N ALA A 645 -16.97 9.51 -2.04
CA ALA A 645 -16.88 10.79 -1.35
C ALA A 645 -16.27 10.63 0.04
N SER A 646 -15.57 11.65 0.47
CA SER A 646 -15.08 11.82 1.83
C SER A 646 -15.36 13.25 2.27
N TRP A 647 -15.95 13.42 3.45
CA TRP A 647 -16.29 14.75 3.94
C TRP A 647 -16.31 14.83 5.47
N PRO A 648 -15.65 15.82 6.08
CA PRO A 648 -15.79 16.08 7.51
C PRO A 648 -17.16 16.69 7.79
N ILE A 649 -17.95 16.03 8.64
CA ILE A 649 -19.25 16.53 9.10
C ILE A 649 -19.02 17.65 10.13
N THR A 650 -18.06 17.45 11.02
CA THR A 650 -17.55 18.42 11.99
C THR A 650 -16.03 18.30 12.05
N GLU A 651 -15.39 19.07 12.93
CA GLU A 651 -13.94 18.95 13.16
C GLU A 651 -13.51 17.55 13.63
N ASN A 652 -14.39 16.85 14.35
CA ASN A 652 -14.13 15.53 14.93
C ASN A 652 -14.75 14.37 14.14
N TRP A 653 -15.74 14.64 13.28
CA TRP A 653 -16.46 13.60 12.55
C TRP A 653 -16.13 13.62 11.08
N GLN A 654 -15.66 12.48 10.57
CA GLN A 654 -15.42 12.24 9.16
C GLN A 654 -16.41 11.21 8.64
N TRP A 655 -17.05 11.51 7.51
CA TRP A 655 -17.84 10.55 6.76
C TRP A 655 -17.11 10.16 5.48
N VAL A 656 -17.21 8.90 5.11
CA VAL A 656 -16.79 8.37 3.82
C VAL A 656 -17.88 7.49 3.24
N GLY A 657 -17.99 7.48 1.93
CA GLY A 657 -18.95 6.64 1.24
C GLY A 657 -18.51 6.33 -0.18
N ARG A 658 -18.86 5.12 -0.63
CA ARG A 658 -18.66 4.66 -2.00
C ARG A 658 -19.83 3.80 -2.42
N THR A 659 -20.32 4.00 -3.63
CA THR A 659 -21.31 3.12 -4.23
C THR A 659 -21.01 2.93 -5.72
N TYR A 660 -21.08 1.70 -6.17
CA TYR A 660 -21.03 1.32 -7.58
C TYR A 660 -22.34 0.64 -7.97
N ARG A 661 -22.91 1.04 -9.09
CA ARG A 661 -24.12 0.48 -9.64
C ARG A 661 -23.89 0.05 -11.09
N ASP A 662 -24.24 -1.19 -11.38
CA ASP A 662 -24.40 -1.70 -12.74
C ASP A 662 -25.73 -1.20 -13.29
N ILE A 663 -25.67 -0.36 -14.31
CA ILE A 663 -26.86 0.26 -14.92
C ILE A 663 -27.57 -0.76 -15.82
N GLU A 664 -26.81 -1.56 -16.57
CA GLU A 664 -27.33 -2.53 -17.52
C GLU A 664 -28.19 -3.57 -16.79
N ARG A 665 -27.65 -4.12 -15.68
CA ARG A 665 -28.36 -5.10 -14.85
C ARG A 665 -29.22 -4.48 -13.75
N SER A 666 -29.27 -3.15 -13.67
CA SER A 666 -30.00 -2.37 -12.66
C SER A 666 -29.74 -2.79 -11.20
N ARG A 667 -28.52 -3.25 -10.87
CA ARG A 667 -28.14 -3.75 -9.55
C ARG A 667 -27.00 -2.96 -8.91
N SER A 668 -26.96 -2.94 -7.58
CA SER A 668 -25.78 -2.47 -6.85
C SER A 668 -24.66 -3.48 -6.97
N VAL A 669 -23.42 -3.04 -7.21
CA VAL A 669 -22.23 -3.90 -7.19
C VAL A 669 -21.61 -3.85 -5.81
N GLU A 670 -21.45 -2.63 -5.28
CA GLU A 670 -20.87 -2.37 -3.98
C GLU A 670 -21.46 -1.11 -3.37
N THR A 671 -21.69 -1.14 -2.07
CA THR A 671 -21.97 0.04 -1.28
C THR A 671 -21.18 -0.04 0.02
N TYR A 672 -20.43 0.99 0.30
CA TYR A 672 -19.63 1.16 1.51
C TYR A 672 -19.94 2.52 2.11
N THR A 673 -20.18 2.59 3.41
CA THR A 673 -20.29 3.85 4.14
C THR A 673 -19.70 3.73 5.52
N GLY A 674 -18.96 4.74 5.93
CA GLY A 674 -18.32 4.75 7.23
C GLY A 674 -18.34 6.13 7.85
N ILE A 675 -18.39 6.15 9.17
CA ILE A 675 -18.19 7.36 9.97
C ILE A 675 -17.06 7.12 10.98
N GLN A 676 -16.21 8.11 11.14
CA GLN A 676 -15.15 8.10 12.12
C GLN A 676 -15.29 9.32 13.01
N TYR A 677 -15.36 9.07 14.30
CA TYR A 677 -15.12 10.11 15.31
C TYR A 677 -13.65 10.11 15.69
N GLU A 678 -13.05 11.26 15.73
CA GLU A 678 -11.65 11.44 16.07
C GLU A 678 -11.49 12.53 17.12
N SER A 679 -11.00 12.14 18.30
CA SER A 679 -10.54 13.02 19.36
C SER A 679 -9.03 13.23 19.27
N CYS A 680 -8.46 14.03 20.16
CA CYS A 680 -7.01 14.24 20.24
C CYS A 680 -6.22 12.95 20.49
N CYS A 681 -6.78 12.02 21.24
CA CYS A 681 -6.08 10.85 21.74
C CYS A 681 -6.72 9.51 21.42
N TRP A 682 -7.87 9.48 20.76
CA TRP A 682 -8.52 8.25 20.29
C TRP A 682 -9.40 8.50 19.09
N ALA A 683 -9.77 7.43 18.42
CA ALA A 683 -10.77 7.45 17.38
C ALA A 683 -11.66 6.20 17.44
N VAL A 684 -12.90 6.33 17.00
CA VAL A 684 -13.80 5.20 16.76
C VAL A 684 -14.30 5.27 15.33
N ARG A 685 -14.27 4.12 14.67
CA ARG A 685 -14.68 3.96 13.28
C ARG A 685 -15.81 2.94 13.21
N LEU A 686 -16.91 3.33 12.59
CA LEU A 686 -18.04 2.44 12.28
C LEU A 686 -18.19 2.41 10.76
N VAL A 687 -18.20 1.20 10.20
CA VAL A 687 -18.32 0.97 8.76
C VAL A 687 -19.44 0.00 8.50
N ALA A 688 -20.28 0.30 7.53
CA ALA A 688 -21.26 -0.61 6.96
C ALA A 688 -20.94 -0.84 5.48
N GLN A 689 -20.94 -2.09 5.05
CA GLN A 689 -20.66 -2.47 3.68
C GLN A 689 -21.65 -3.49 3.16
N ARG A 690 -21.89 -3.44 1.85
CA ARG A 690 -22.64 -4.44 1.11
C ARG A 690 -21.98 -4.61 -0.25
N SER A 691 -21.62 -5.82 -0.61
CA SER A 691 -20.96 -6.14 -1.87
C SER A 691 -21.56 -7.37 -2.54
N LEU A 692 -21.57 -7.35 -3.86
CA LEU A 692 -21.86 -8.53 -4.67
C LEU A 692 -20.68 -9.49 -4.61
N ASN A 693 -20.95 -10.78 -4.48
CA ASN A 693 -19.92 -11.80 -4.37
C ASN A 693 -20.08 -12.86 -5.47
N ASN A 694 -18.96 -13.51 -5.79
CA ASN A 694 -18.91 -14.63 -6.72
C ASN A 694 -19.02 -15.95 -5.93
N ARG A 695 -20.24 -16.30 -5.47
CA ARG A 695 -20.46 -17.57 -4.80
C ARG A 695 -20.71 -18.68 -5.82
N TYR A 696 -20.13 -19.85 -5.58
CA TYR A 696 -20.28 -21.03 -6.44
C TYR A 696 -21.17 -22.08 -5.75
N ASN A 697 -22.03 -22.73 -6.53
CA ASN A 697 -22.83 -23.88 -6.07
C ASN A 697 -21.97 -25.16 -6.11
N ALA A 698 -22.55 -26.29 -5.71
CA ALA A 698 -21.86 -27.58 -5.73
C ALA A 698 -21.40 -28.06 -7.11
N LEU A 699 -21.95 -27.50 -8.19
CA LEU A 699 -21.55 -27.75 -9.57
C LEU A 699 -20.49 -26.78 -10.07
N GLY A 700 -20.05 -25.82 -9.21
CA GLY A 700 -19.09 -24.78 -9.58
C GLY A 700 -19.71 -23.63 -10.38
N GLU A 701 -21.05 -23.58 -10.54
CA GLU A 701 -21.73 -22.49 -11.24
C GLU A 701 -21.84 -21.27 -10.34
N GLN A 702 -21.59 -20.09 -10.89
CA GLN A 702 -21.68 -18.83 -10.15
C GLN A 702 -23.11 -18.49 -9.76
N SER A 703 -23.34 -18.18 -8.50
CA SER A 703 -24.63 -17.66 -8.03
C SER A 703 -24.83 -16.22 -8.50
N ILE A 704 -25.95 -15.94 -9.15
CA ILE A 704 -26.33 -14.60 -9.55
C ILE A 704 -26.93 -13.88 -8.33
N ASP A 705 -26.47 -12.63 -8.07
CA ASP A 705 -27.00 -11.75 -7.03
C ASP A 705 -26.83 -12.23 -5.56
N ASP A 706 -25.74 -12.91 -5.27
CA ASP A 706 -25.37 -13.16 -3.86
C ASP A 706 -24.68 -11.91 -3.26
N PHE A 707 -25.31 -11.36 -2.21
CA PHE A 707 -24.80 -10.17 -1.52
C PHE A 707 -24.36 -10.51 -0.10
N ASP A 708 -23.17 -10.05 0.27
CA ASP A 708 -22.76 -9.99 1.66
C ASP A 708 -22.98 -8.59 2.23
N SER A 709 -23.37 -8.53 3.50
CA SER A 709 -23.53 -7.29 4.24
C SER A 709 -22.89 -7.43 5.61
N GLY A 710 -22.09 -6.45 5.98
CA GLY A 710 -21.37 -6.45 7.24
C GLY A 710 -21.26 -5.07 7.87
N VAL A 711 -21.02 -5.08 9.18
CA VAL A 711 -20.71 -3.88 9.97
C VAL A 711 -19.43 -4.14 10.74
N SER A 712 -18.51 -3.19 10.71
CA SER A 712 -17.23 -3.20 11.43
C SER A 712 -17.19 -2.06 12.43
N LEU A 713 -16.71 -2.34 13.64
CA LEU A 713 -16.45 -1.35 14.67
C LEU A 713 -14.99 -1.46 15.10
N GLN A 714 -14.24 -0.38 14.98
CA GLN A 714 -12.83 -0.33 15.33
C GLN A 714 -12.55 0.82 16.31
N PHE A 715 -11.80 0.53 17.37
CA PHE A 715 -11.29 1.52 18.31
C PHE A 715 -9.79 1.73 18.07
N ILE A 716 -9.36 2.98 18.04
CA ILE A 716 -7.98 3.38 17.77
C ILE A 716 -7.52 4.31 18.90
N PHE A 717 -6.50 3.89 19.65
CA PHE A 717 -5.85 4.73 20.66
C PHE A 717 -4.61 5.38 20.06
N LYS A 718 -4.60 6.71 19.98
CA LYS A 718 -3.47 7.46 19.44
C LYS A 718 -2.34 7.54 20.45
N GLY A 719 -1.09 7.36 20.02
CA GLY A 719 0.09 7.40 20.87
C GLY A 719 0.43 6.08 21.58
N ILE A 720 -0.40 5.03 21.43
CA ILE A 720 -0.11 3.67 21.88
C ILE A 720 -0.29 2.73 20.68
N GLY A 721 0.68 2.65 19.77
CA GLY A 721 0.61 1.79 18.58
C GLY A 721 0.36 2.54 17.26
N SER A 722 0.01 1.83 16.18
CA SER A 722 -0.12 2.41 14.85
C SER A 722 -1.17 3.53 14.79
N SER A 723 -0.78 4.65 14.24
CA SER A 723 -1.66 5.78 13.99
C SER A 723 -2.64 5.45 12.85
N GLY A 724 -3.86 5.02 13.17
CA GLY A 724 -4.95 5.03 12.21
C GLY A 724 -5.28 6.47 11.83
N THR A 725 -4.69 6.98 10.75
CA THR A 725 -4.98 8.32 10.23
C THR A 725 -6.34 8.35 9.54
N ARG A 726 -6.94 9.53 9.34
CA ARG A 726 -8.16 9.71 8.50
C ARG A 726 -7.98 9.15 7.09
N ARG A 727 -6.74 9.18 6.60
CA ARG A 727 -6.36 8.62 5.31
C ARG A 727 -6.47 7.09 5.29
N SER A 728 -6.12 6.41 6.40
CA SER A 728 -6.23 4.96 6.48
C SER A 728 -7.68 4.46 6.36
N MET A 729 -8.67 5.26 6.75
CA MET A 729 -10.07 4.88 6.55
C MET A 729 -10.46 4.78 5.07
N LEU A 730 -9.86 5.60 4.21
CA LEU A 730 -10.05 5.54 2.76
C LEU A 730 -9.23 4.41 2.13
N GLU A 731 -8.02 4.19 2.64
CA GLU A 731 -7.09 3.18 2.13
C GLU A 731 -7.46 1.78 2.62
N ASP A 732 -7.74 1.61 3.91
CA ASP A 732 -8.04 0.32 4.53
C ASP A 732 -9.49 -0.15 4.28
N GLY A 733 -10.41 0.79 4.11
CA GLY A 733 -11.84 0.48 3.97
C GLY A 733 -12.36 0.47 2.54
N MET A 734 -11.61 0.99 1.59
CA MET A 734 -12.02 1.05 0.18
C MET A 734 -11.13 0.18 -0.69
N PHE A 735 -11.51 -1.06 -0.85
CA PHE A 735 -10.86 -1.97 -1.80
C PHE A 735 -10.89 -1.37 -3.22
N GLY A 736 -9.72 -1.24 -3.85
CA GLY A 736 -9.60 -0.60 -5.17
C GLY A 736 -9.67 0.93 -5.17
N TYR A 737 -9.51 1.57 -4.00
CA TYR A 737 -9.25 3.01 -3.98
C TYR A 737 -7.92 3.28 -4.69
N ARG A 738 -8.02 3.86 -5.87
CA ARG A 738 -6.85 4.48 -6.51
C ARG A 738 -6.77 5.91 -6.03
N GLN A 739 -5.59 6.36 -5.63
CA GLN A 739 -5.36 7.79 -5.47
C GLN A 739 -5.80 8.47 -6.76
N PRO A 740 -6.53 9.59 -6.66
CA PRO A 740 -6.91 10.33 -7.85
C PRO A 740 -5.67 10.65 -8.67
N TYR A 741 -5.84 10.67 -9.97
CA TYR A 741 -4.78 11.07 -10.89
C TYR A 741 -4.15 12.37 -10.41
N SER A 742 -2.98 12.28 -9.81
CA SER A 742 -2.13 13.44 -9.65
C SER A 742 -1.48 13.64 -11.01
N LEU A 743 -1.98 14.56 -11.80
CA LEU A 743 -1.19 15.16 -12.84
C LEU A 743 0.02 15.77 -12.14
N ASN A 744 1.19 15.17 -12.33
CA ASN A 744 2.44 15.62 -11.71
C ASN A 744 2.87 16.99 -12.23
#